data_a7f87c6538608c26f73d6de06aafac54
#
_entry.id   a7f87c6538608c26f73d6de06aafac54
#
_cell.length_a   1.000
_cell.length_b   1.000
_cell.length_c   1.000
_cell.angle_alpha   90.00
_cell.angle_beta   90.00
_cell.angle_gamma   90.00
#
_symmetry.space_group_name_H-M   'P 1'
#
loop_
_entity.id
_entity.type
_entity.pdbx_description
1 polymer ?
#
loop_
_entity_poly.entity_id
_entity_poly.type
_entity_poly.pdbx_seq_one_letter_code
_entity_poly.pdbx_strand_id
1 'polypeptide(L)'
;MREEVTELLANRKDLLTITYFKLQKLFEKKYGKNTVVLMEIGTFFEVYEVNNEEEKIGKAKEIAELLNIQLTRKNKSILENSKENPIMAGVPAISLEKHLARIISEQKYTVVLIKQKGIPPNVTRYLDTVVSPGTNFDFVLDQDENNITSLLIDQIRGIYLVGYSAIDVTTGKCYYNEVHGTSEDKFFALDEVFNYMNMHKTNEIIVSFADKSINQKEVIDYLELTLKTFHIGHFRPKISYQNELFKNVFNIESLLTSIEHLDMERVPLSTESLAVLIDFVIGHDSNIVQKLSTPQKLDVSRYIYLGNNALEQLNVLETTHNPSLIKLINNTSTAMGKRLLKERLSHPVKDSKEILRRLALSKELYDYHAPIENELSNIYDIERLTRRIKLNRLHPFELNYLYDSLLSIKEVVTFMENYKFITPPCSSADLSLFIQSIDSTFDLSVSGKYMLKDVEVNMISEGINTQIDELNVQNDILYSKLELLRNHILSYVKSDDVNYVGINRLDKEGFFLTLTKNRFNLIKQEIMNSHLIVDDELYLFKDFTIKIQTNSVKIFCKLTEDISDKYVHNLRKIIELNKLVFKEKIAEFEKKFAILLEELVQFIAEVDLTVSNIKTAKKYNYSCPKIVKSKDNENFLELIDLRHPIIEANEEQGIYVTNDIILGELSLASKEYKDNVIIKNSNPINMNNNKMHGVLLYGINSSGKSSLMKAIGIAVIMAQAGFYVPCKSMRFSIFDAVYTRISGADNIAKGLSSFAVEMLELKNIFNRASKNSLILGDEISHSTETMSGLSIVASSILKLSKLEAIFVFATHLHQLPEIEEIAKLKNIIALHLSVMYKDEEDKLIFDRKLAFGSGSSMYGLEYAKSLHMDKEFLSIANEIRKKLTDDYSSIERLTQRKTSKYNNSVFASTCVICGKACDDVHHIKEQARANKDGFIGHVNANHKYNLVPLCKEHHKMVHDGTININGFISTSKGLELHYTMVEK
;
A
#
# COMPACT_ATOMS: atom_id res chain seq x y z
N MET A 1 -9.30 19.20 -29.39
CA MET A 1 -8.33 19.70 -28.42
C MET A 1 -6.88 19.53 -28.85
N ARG A 2 -6.39 18.34 -29.28
CA ARG A 2 -5.00 18.23 -29.80
C ARG A 2 -4.74 19.16 -30.98
N GLU A 3 -5.71 19.29 -31.90
CA GLU A 3 -5.65 20.23 -33.02
C GLU A 3 -5.56 21.67 -32.52
N GLU A 4 -6.45 22.07 -31.59
CA GLU A 4 -6.47 23.41 -31.00
C GLU A 4 -5.17 23.74 -30.22
N VAL A 5 -4.60 22.78 -29.49
CA VAL A 5 -3.29 22.92 -28.86
C VAL A 5 -2.19 23.11 -29.91
N THR A 6 -2.25 22.32 -30.99
CA THR A 6 -1.29 22.44 -32.11
C THR A 6 -1.37 23.81 -32.80
N GLU A 7 -2.59 24.33 -33.02
CA GLU A 7 -2.80 25.68 -33.57
C GLU A 7 -2.25 26.78 -32.65
N LEU A 8 -2.53 26.68 -31.31
CA LEU A 8 -2.01 27.62 -30.33
C LEU A 8 -0.48 27.60 -30.29
N LEU A 9 0.13 26.42 -30.35
CA LEU A 9 1.61 26.27 -30.34
C LEU A 9 2.28 26.68 -31.65
N ALA A 10 1.56 26.60 -32.77
CA ALA A 10 2.02 27.04 -34.11
C ALA A 10 1.96 28.58 -34.29
N ASN A 11 1.17 29.28 -33.45
CA ASN A 11 0.98 30.73 -33.56
C ASN A 11 2.21 31.50 -33.07
N ARG A 12 3.06 31.89 -34.02
CA ARG A 12 4.30 32.64 -33.72
C ARG A 12 4.09 34.16 -33.53
N LYS A 13 2.84 34.67 -33.62
CA LYS A 13 2.53 36.10 -33.46
C LYS A 13 2.41 36.46 -31.96
N ASP A 14 2.00 35.54 -31.12
CA ASP A 14 1.84 35.76 -29.68
C ASP A 14 3.20 35.60 -28.96
N LEU A 15 3.36 36.36 -27.88
CA LEU A 15 4.45 36.12 -26.94
C LEU A 15 4.27 34.72 -26.32
N LEU A 16 5.37 34.02 -26.09
CA LEU A 16 5.36 32.66 -25.55
C LEU A 16 4.60 32.54 -24.21
N THR A 17 4.71 33.55 -23.35
CA THR A 17 3.95 33.63 -22.10
C THR A 17 2.46 33.77 -22.30
N ILE A 18 2.03 34.52 -23.32
CA ILE A 18 0.60 34.64 -23.69
C ILE A 18 0.08 33.29 -24.17
N THR A 19 0.85 32.60 -25.03
CA THR A 19 0.51 31.26 -25.49
C THR A 19 0.41 30.27 -24.32
N TYR A 20 1.35 30.35 -23.34
CA TYR A 20 1.32 29.56 -22.12
C TYR A 20 0.00 29.74 -21.35
N PHE A 21 -0.42 30.98 -21.09
CA PHE A 21 -1.66 31.23 -20.34
C PHE A 21 -2.93 30.85 -21.12
N LYS A 22 -2.91 30.90 -22.46
CA LYS A 22 -4.00 30.35 -23.27
C LYS A 22 -4.11 28.84 -23.10
N LEU A 23 -2.98 28.14 -23.13
CA LEU A 23 -2.91 26.71 -22.87
C LEU A 23 -3.32 26.35 -21.44
N GLN A 24 -2.82 27.10 -20.44
CA GLN A 24 -3.20 26.92 -19.03
C GLN A 24 -4.72 26.99 -18.86
N LYS A 25 -5.38 28.01 -19.41
CA LYS A 25 -6.85 28.15 -19.37
C LYS A 25 -7.58 27.01 -20.09
N LEU A 26 -7.07 26.59 -21.26
CA LEU A 26 -7.64 25.48 -22.02
C LEU A 26 -7.61 24.18 -21.21
N PHE A 27 -6.47 23.88 -20.60
CA PHE A 27 -6.29 22.67 -19.81
C PHE A 27 -7.00 22.72 -18.47
N GLU A 28 -7.04 23.88 -17.78
CA GLU A 28 -7.83 24.06 -16.56
C GLU A 28 -9.34 23.85 -16.80
N LYS A 29 -9.85 24.29 -17.96
CA LYS A 29 -11.24 24.03 -18.37
C LYS A 29 -11.53 22.54 -18.52
N LYS A 30 -10.55 21.76 -18.97
CA LYS A 30 -10.71 20.32 -19.24
C LYS A 30 -10.44 19.44 -18.02
N TYR A 31 -9.36 19.69 -17.29
CA TYR A 31 -8.86 18.83 -16.22
C TYR A 31 -9.04 19.44 -14.82
N GLY A 32 -9.66 20.61 -14.73
CA GLY A 32 -9.92 21.27 -13.46
C GLY A 32 -8.84 22.27 -13.03
N LYS A 33 -9.15 23.00 -11.95
CA LYS A 33 -8.31 24.12 -11.46
C LYS A 33 -6.91 23.70 -10.97
N ASN A 34 -6.69 22.42 -10.69
CA ASN A 34 -5.41 21.91 -10.22
C ASN A 34 -4.47 21.48 -11.37
N THR A 35 -4.74 21.95 -12.58
CA THR A 35 -3.88 21.71 -13.75
C THR A 35 -2.67 22.63 -13.74
N VAL A 36 -1.51 22.08 -14.06
CA VAL A 36 -0.22 22.77 -14.16
C VAL A 36 0.41 22.48 -15.51
N VAL A 37 0.66 23.52 -16.28
CA VAL A 37 1.43 23.40 -17.55
C VAL A 37 2.91 23.57 -17.22
N LEU A 38 3.73 22.61 -17.60
CA LEU A 38 5.20 22.70 -17.62
C LEU A 38 5.66 22.80 -19.08
N MET A 39 6.26 23.92 -19.44
CA MET A 39 6.69 24.20 -20.80
C MET A 39 8.22 24.22 -20.92
N GLU A 40 8.76 23.43 -21.81
CA GLU A 40 10.20 23.37 -22.07
C GLU A 40 10.69 24.63 -22.81
N ILE A 41 11.65 25.31 -22.20
CA ILE A 41 12.30 26.53 -22.72
C ILE A 41 13.82 26.39 -22.53
N GLY A 42 14.52 26.11 -23.63
CA GLY A 42 15.94 25.82 -23.57
C GLY A 42 16.22 24.52 -22.81
N THR A 43 16.91 24.62 -21.68
CA THR A 43 17.29 23.50 -20.83
C THR A 43 16.42 23.38 -19.56
N PHE A 44 15.32 24.16 -19.48
CA PHE A 44 14.42 24.17 -18.32
C PHE A 44 12.97 23.86 -18.72
N PHE A 45 12.22 23.26 -17.81
CA PHE A 45 10.78 23.28 -17.80
C PHE A 45 10.30 24.37 -16.89
N GLU A 46 9.56 25.34 -17.45
CA GLU A 46 9.11 26.52 -16.73
C GLU A 46 7.60 26.48 -16.47
N VAL A 47 7.19 26.99 -15.30
CA VAL A 47 5.81 27.22 -14.91
C VAL A 47 5.63 28.69 -14.58
N TYR A 48 4.50 29.25 -15.01
CA TYR A 48 4.21 30.69 -14.87
C TYR A 48 2.96 30.94 -14.04
N GLU A 49 2.88 32.12 -13.44
CA GLU A 49 1.72 32.59 -12.69
C GLU A 49 1.54 34.09 -12.85
N VAL A 50 0.30 34.51 -13.07
CA VAL A 50 -0.17 35.87 -12.92
C VAL A 50 -1.13 35.91 -11.72
N ASN A 51 -0.85 36.74 -10.78
CA ASN A 51 -1.69 36.98 -9.60
C ASN A 51 -1.69 38.49 -9.30
N ASN A 52 -2.66 39.18 -9.88
CA ASN A 52 -2.87 40.61 -9.72
C ASN A 52 -4.38 40.88 -9.47
N GLU A 53 -4.79 42.16 -9.44
CA GLU A 53 -6.17 42.55 -9.19
C GLU A 53 -7.12 42.15 -10.33
N GLU A 54 -6.61 42.04 -11.56
CA GLU A 54 -7.43 41.78 -12.76
C GLU A 54 -7.52 40.24 -13.03
N GLU A 55 -6.48 39.49 -12.74
CA GLU A 55 -6.44 38.07 -13.13
C GLU A 55 -5.59 37.21 -12.16
N LYS A 56 -6.09 36.00 -11.92
CA LYS A 56 -5.36 34.93 -11.18
C LYS A 56 -5.33 33.67 -12.03
N ILE A 57 -4.14 33.34 -12.58
CA ILE A 57 -3.96 32.19 -13.44
C ILE A 57 -2.55 31.62 -13.30
N GLY A 58 -2.43 30.31 -13.37
CA GLY A 58 -1.17 29.57 -13.19
C GLY A 58 -0.88 29.25 -11.73
N LYS A 59 0.24 28.54 -11.47
CA LYS A 59 0.57 27.96 -10.16
C LYS A 59 2.07 27.97 -9.86
N ALA A 60 2.80 28.97 -10.37
CA ALA A 60 4.27 29.00 -10.21
C ALA A 60 4.70 29.09 -8.73
N LYS A 61 3.95 29.83 -7.92
CA LYS A 61 4.24 29.96 -6.48
C LYS A 61 4.02 28.64 -5.74
N GLU A 62 2.86 28.03 -5.94
CA GLU A 62 2.47 26.76 -5.31
C GLU A 62 3.46 25.62 -5.67
N ILE A 63 3.85 25.53 -6.95
CA ILE A 63 4.83 24.55 -7.42
C ILE A 63 6.26 24.86 -6.91
N ALA A 64 6.65 26.13 -6.84
CA ALA A 64 7.95 26.51 -6.32
C ALA A 64 8.11 26.15 -4.82
N GLU A 65 7.08 26.38 -4.03
CA GLU A 65 7.03 26.01 -2.61
C GLU A 65 7.09 24.46 -2.45
N LEU A 66 6.28 23.74 -3.22
CA LEU A 66 6.25 22.27 -3.19
C LEU A 66 7.61 21.64 -3.52
N LEU A 67 8.28 22.15 -4.55
CA LEU A 67 9.55 21.61 -5.02
C LEU A 67 10.77 22.19 -4.29
N ASN A 68 10.55 23.21 -3.45
CA ASN A 68 11.61 24.00 -2.79
C ASN A 68 12.61 24.58 -3.80
N ILE A 69 12.06 25.24 -4.85
CA ILE A 69 12.86 25.89 -5.90
C ILE A 69 12.63 27.40 -5.91
N GLN A 70 13.56 28.12 -6.53
CA GLN A 70 13.52 29.57 -6.56
C GLN A 70 12.37 30.09 -7.42
N LEU A 71 11.57 30.97 -6.83
CA LEU A 71 10.55 31.77 -7.52
C LEU A 71 11.19 33.09 -8.01
N THR A 72 10.97 33.44 -9.26
CA THR A 72 11.51 34.67 -9.86
C THR A 72 10.51 35.30 -10.81
N ARG A 73 10.86 36.40 -11.45
CA ARG A 73 10.09 37.00 -12.54
C ARG A 73 10.81 36.86 -13.86
N LYS A 74 10.10 36.83 -14.95
CA LYS A 74 10.70 36.70 -16.29
C LYS A 74 11.62 37.88 -16.60
N ASN A 75 11.20 39.10 -16.28
CA ASN A 75 12.04 40.28 -16.26
C ASN A 75 12.07 40.91 -14.85
N LYS A 76 13.20 40.79 -14.20
CA LYS A 76 13.39 41.26 -12.82
C LYS A 76 13.33 42.79 -12.70
N SER A 77 13.54 43.54 -13.80
CA SER A 77 13.52 45.01 -13.83
C SER A 77 12.10 45.58 -13.83
N ILE A 78 11.09 44.79 -14.14
CA ILE A 78 9.69 45.17 -14.19
C ILE A 78 8.98 44.61 -12.94
N LEU A 79 8.41 45.50 -12.13
CA LEU A 79 7.74 45.11 -10.88
C LEU A 79 6.32 44.59 -11.10
N GLU A 80 5.70 44.94 -12.21
CA GLU A 80 4.34 44.51 -12.56
C GLU A 80 4.30 43.03 -12.87
N ASN A 81 3.25 42.35 -12.31
CA ASN A 81 2.96 40.97 -12.60
C ASN A 81 1.85 40.90 -13.65
N SER A 82 2.21 40.62 -14.89
CA SER A 82 1.30 40.52 -16.04
C SER A 82 1.60 39.27 -16.88
N LYS A 83 0.76 39.03 -17.90
CA LYS A 83 1.02 37.90 -18.84
C LYS A 83 2.30 38.10 -19.66
N GLU A 84 2.73 39.31 -19.86
CA GLU A 84 4.00 39.65 -20.53
C GLU A 84 5.21 39.47 -19.60
N ASN A 85 5.02 39.71 -18.30
CA ASN A 85 6.05 39.56 -17.26
C ASN A 85 5.55 38.78 -16.04
N PRO A 86 5.25 37.48 -16.18
CA PRO A 86 4.74 36.66 -15.10
C PRO A 86 5.79 36.32 -14.06
N ILE A 87 5.32 35.91 -12.87
CA ILE A 87 6.11 35.17 -11.90
C ILE A 87 6.37 33.78 -12.50
N MET A 88 7.56 33.25 -12.28
CA MET A 88 8.00 31.97 -12.83
C MET A 88 8.84 31.16 -11.88
N ALA A 89 8.76 29.86 -12.02
CA ALA A 89 9.70 28.89 -11.46
C ALA A 89 10.09 27.90 -12.57
N GLY A 90 11.22 27.23 -12.43
CA GLY A 90 11.66 26.28 -13.45
C GLY A 90 12.54 25.17 -12.87
N VAL A 91 12.44 24.01 -13.48
CA VAL A 91 13.24 22.83 -13.15
C VAL A 91 14.12 22.46 -14.36
N PRO A 92 15.38 22.05 -14.17
CA PRO A 92 16.23 21.61 -15.28
C PRO A 92 15.61 20.39 -15.99
N ALA A 93 15.67 20.36 -17.33
CA ALA A 93 15.10 19.28 -18.12
C ALA A 93 15.69 17.91 -17.74
N ILE A 94 16.97 17.87 -17.37
CA ILE A 94 17.66 16.64 -16.96
C ILE A 94 17.13 16.04 -15.65
N SER A 95 16.51 16.85 -14.78
CA SER A 95 15.94 16.45 -13.49
C SER A 95 14.40 16.47 -13.49
N LEU A 96 13.76 16.65 -14.64
CA LEU A 96 12.30 16.76 -14.76
C LEU A 96 11.58 15.59 -14.08
N GLU A 97 12.01 14.36 -14.35
CA GLU A 97 11.34 13.14 -13.87
C GLU A 97 11.24 13.12 -12.34
N LYS A 98 12.31 13.48 -11.64
CA LYS A 98 12.33 13.57 -10.17
C LYS A 98 11.33 14.61 -9.63
N HIS A 99 11.26 15.78 -10.27
CA HIS A 99 10.36 16.84 -9.86
C HIS A 99 8.91 16.54 -10.20
N LEU A 100 8.68 15.94 -11.38
CA LEU A 100 7.35 15.51 -11.80
C LEU A 100 6.78 14.43 -10.86
N ALA A 101 7.59 13.43 -10.50
CA ALA A 101 7.21 12.42 -9.52
C ALA A 101 6.75 13.05 -8.19
N ARG A 102 7.45 14.09 -7.71
CA ARG A 102 7.07 14.81 -6.49
C ARG A 102 5.77 15.60 -6.65
N ILE A 103 5.53 16.28 -7.78
CA ILE A 103 4.27 16.99 -8.02
C ILE A 103 3.08 16.04 -8.03
N ILE A 104 3.22 14.90 -8.70
CA ILE A 104 2.14 13.91 -8.84
C ILE A 104 1.90 13.15 -7.52
N SER A 105 2.93 12.94 -6.68
CA SER A 105 2.78 12.27 -5.38
C SER A 105 1.86 13.02 -4.39
N GLU A 106 1.65 14.32 -4.60
CA GLU A 106 0.64 15.09 -3.83
C GLU A 106 -0.82 14.69 -4.13
N GLN A 107 -1.04 13.83 -5.14
CA GLN A 107 -2.35 13.32 -5.56
C GLN A 107 -3.40 14.42 -5.84
N LYS A 108 -2.96 15.63 -6.14
CA LYS A 108 -3.79 16.82 -6.34
C LYS A 108 -3.67 17.40 -7.77
N TYR A 109 -2.48 17.28 -8.38
CA TYR A 109 -2.18 18.01 -9.61
C TYR A 109 -2.26 17.14 -10.85
N THR A 110 -2.85 17.71 -11.92
CA THR A 110 -2.69 17.21 -13.29
C THR A 110 -1.63 18.04 -13.99
N VAL A 111 -0.56 17.41 -14.47
CA VAL A 111 0.57 18.07 -15.12
C VAL A 111 0.53 17.87 -16.62
N VAL A 112 0.61 18.96 -17.38
CA VAL A 112 0.66 18.97 -18.84
C VAL A 112 2.08 19.29 -19.27
N LEU A 113 2.72 18.37 -20.00
CA LEU A 113 4.08 18.56 -20.49
C LEU A 113 4.07 19.06 -21.94
N ILE A 114 4.64 20.23 -22.16
CA ILE A 114 4.88 20.81 -23.49
C ILE A 114 6.37 20.75 -23.76
N LYS A 115 6.81 19.93 -24.70
CA LYS A 115 8.21 19.78 -25.10
C LYS A 115 8.56 20.60 -26.32
N GLN A 116 9.84 20.86 -26.51
CA GLN A 116 10.40 21.53 -27.68
C GLN A 116 11.13 20.54 -28.60
N LYS A 117 11.10 20.84 -29.89
CA LYS A 117 11.82 20.10 -30.95
C LYS A 117 12.53 21.07 -31.88
N GLY A 118 13.74 20.71 -32.33
CA GLY A 118 14.55 21.52 -33.25
C GLY A 118 15.65 22.31 -32.52
N ILE A 119 16.45 23.03 -33.30
CA ILE A 119 17.59 23.84 -32.81
C ILE A 119 17.25 25.32 -33.09
N PRO A 120 17.58 26.22 -32.16
CA PRO A 120 17.41 27.65 -32.43
C PRO A 120 18.05 28.09 -33.75
N PRO A 121 17.37 28.92 -34.56
CA PRO A 121 16.11 29.61 -34.27
C PRO A 121 14.83 28.82 -34.62
N ASN A 122 14.92 27.60 -35.14
CA ASN A 122 13.82 26.80 -35.64
C ASN A 122 13.25 25.83 -34.61
N VAL A 123 12.89 26.34 -33.44
CA VAL A 123 12.27 25.56 -32.38
C VAL A 123 10.76 25.51 -32.58
N THR A 124 10.19 24.32 -32.55
CA THR A 124 8.74 24.07 -32.47
C THR A 124 8.39 23.41 -31.14
N ARG A 125 7.12 23.59 -30.68
CA ARG A 125 6.63 22.98 -29.44
C ARG A 125 5.48 22.07 -29.71
N TYR A 126 5.32 21.02 -28.89
CA TYR A 126 4.24 20.05 -29.01
C TYR A 126 3.80 19.56 -27.64
N LEU A 127 2.55 19.12 -27.56
CA LEU A 127 2.03 18.42 -26.39
C LEU A 127 2.66 17.03 -26.34
N ASP A 128 3.46 16.76 -25.31
CA ASP A 128 4.08 15.46 -25.09
C ASP A 128 3.12 14.51 -24.39
N THR A 129 2.78 14.80 -23.15
CA THR A 129 1.87 13.98 -22.35
C THR A 129 1.14 14.81 -21.30
N VAL A 130 0.03 14.27 -20.81
CA VAL A 130 -0.69 14.77 -19.63
C VAL A 130 -0.63 13.69 -18.58
N VAL A 131 -0.20 14.03 -17.37
CA VAL A 131 -0.06 13.10 -16.25
C VAL A 131 -0.94 13.57 -15.10
N SER A 132 -1.87 12.76 -14.67
CA SER A 132 -2.70 12.96 -13.48
C SER A 132 -2.40 11.90 -12.42
N PRO A 133 -2.91 12.01 -11.20
CA PRO A 133 -2.66 11.01 -10.15
C PRO A 133 -3.03 9.58 -10.58
N GLY A 134 -4.18 9.39 -11.24
CA GLY A 134 -4.63 8.08 -11.68
C GLY A 134 -3.97 7.59 -12.97
N THR A 135 -3.55 8.50 -13.87
CA THR A 135 -2.90 8.14 -15.13
C THR A 135 -1.36 8.08 -15.03
N ASN A 136 -0.82 8.23 -13.83
CA ASN A 136 0.61 8.16 -13.60
C ASN A 136 1.13 6.73 -13.81
N PHE A 137 1.89 6.54 -14.89
CA PHE A 137 2.50 5.26 -15.26
C PHE A 137 3.99 5.20 -14.94
N ASP A 138 4.74 6.25 -15.27
CA ASP A 138 6.20 6.25 -15.22
C ASP A 138 6.79 6.75 -13.89
N PHE A 139 6.03 7.54 -13.11
CA PHE A 139 6.52 8.26 -11.94
C PHE A 139 5.92 7.76 -10.62
N VAL A 140 5.47 6.50 -10.57
CA VAL A 140 4.88 5.91 -9.37
C VAL A 140 5.97 5.57 -8.36
N LEU A 141 5.97 6.24 -7.22
CA LEU A 141 6.91 6.01 -6.12
C LEU A 141 6.41 4.94 -5.13
N ASP A 142 5.09 4.72 -5.10
CA ASP A 142 4.44 3.78 -4.19
C ASP A 142 4.37 2.36 -4.80
N GLN A 143 4.45 1.34 -3.96
CA GLN A 143 4.25 -0.07 -4.33
C GLN A 143 2.77 -0.47 -4.39
N ASP A 144 1.87 0.40 -3.92
CA ASP A 144 0.43 0.16 -3.92
C ASP A 144 -0.18 0.24 -5.33
N GLU A 145 -1.47 -0.14 -5.44
CA GLU A 145 -2.25 0.03 -6.65
C GLU A 145 -2.44 1.51 -7.01
N ASN A 146 -2.52 1.80 -8.31
CA ASN A 146 -2.81 3.14 -8.83
C ASN A 146 -4.10 3.12 -9.66
N ASN A 147 -5.24 2.97 -8.98
CA ASN A 147 -6.52 2.89 -9.67
C ASN A 147 -7.09 4.27 -10.02
N ILE A 148 -7.56 4.38 -11.26
CA ILE A 148 -8.49 5.40 -11.71
C ILE A 148 -9.86 4.76 -11.87
N THR A 149 -10.91 5.43 -11.38
CA THR A 149 -12.27 4.87 -11.31
C THR A 149 -13.25 5.74 -12.10
N SER A 150 -14.19 5.13 -12.78
CA SER A 150 -15.34 5.80 -13.39
C SER A 150 -16.65 5.31 -12.79
N LEU A 151 -17.55 6.24 -12.53
CA LEU A 151 -18.90 6.01 -12.05
C LEU A 151 -19.90 6.59 -13.05
N LEU A 152 -20.81 5.76 -13.54
CA LEU A 152 -21.97 6.22 -14.27
C LEU A 152 -23.21 6.02 -13.41
N ILE A 153 -23.84 7.13 -13.02
CA ILE A 153 -24.95 7.17 -12.08
C ILE A 153 -26.23 7.43 -12.83
N ASP A 154 -27.21 6.54 -12.66
CA ASP A 154 -28.57 6.68 -13.14
C ASP A 154 -29.56 6.64 -11.98
N GLN A 155 -30.77 7.14 -12.20
CA GLN A 155 -31.82 7.15 -11.18
C GLN A 155 -33.19 6.86 -11.81
N ILE A 156 -33.80 5.75 -11.38
CA ILE A 156 -35.12 5.35 -11.85
C ILE A 156 -36.09 5.36 -10.66
N ARG A 157 -37.14 6.22 -10.72
CA ARG A 157 -38.14 6.37 -9.62
C ARG A 157 -37.51 6.64 -8.24
N GLY A 158 -36.39 7.41 -8.22
CA GLY A 158 -35.67 7.74 -7.01
C GLY A 158 -34.73 6.63 -6.50
N ILE A 159 -34.61 5.50 -7.19
CA ILE A 159 -33.68 4.40 -6.89
C ILE A 159 -32.40 4.63 -7.72
N TYR A 160 -31.25 4.63 -7.05
CA TYR A 160 -29.96 4.78 -7.74
C TYR A 160 -29.50 3.47 -8.38
N LEU A 161 -28.98 3.59 -9.60
CA LEU A 161 -28.28 2.53 -10.31
C LEU A 161 -26.89 3.06 -10.66
N VAL A 162 -25.84 2.28 -10.44
CA VAL A 162 -24.47 2.74 -10.67
C VAL A 162 -23.68 1.69 -11.45
N GLY A 163 -23.11 2.13 -12.57
CA GLY A 163 -22.06 1.40 -13.28
C GLY A 163 -20.70 1.83 -12.76
N TYR A 164 -19.96 0.90 -12.23
CA TYR A 164 -18.60 1.05 -11.69
C TYR A 164 -17.58 0.44 -12.63
N SER A 165 -16.47 1.14 -12.89
CA SER A 165 -15.29 0.59 -13.53
C SER A 165 -14.01 1.19 -12.94
N ALA A 166 -12.94 0.40 -12.89
CA ALA A 166 -11.62 0.84 -12.41
C ALA A 166 -10.51 0.23 -13.25
N ILE A 167 -9.43 0.99 -13.45
CA ILE A 167 -8.22 0.56 -14.16
C ILE A 167 -7.01 0.94 -13.32
N ASP A 168 -6.12 -0.01 -13.06
CA ASP A 168 -4.75 0.27 -12.66
C ASP A 168 -3.87 0.31 -13.92
N VAL A 169 -3.49 1.49 -14.35
CA VAL A 169 -2.67 1.66 -15.56
C VAL A 169 -1.29 1.02 -15.44
N THR A 170 -0.75 0.93 -14.20
CA THR A 170 0.61 0.45 -13.93
C THR A 170 0.75 -1.07 -13.99
N THR A 171 -0.33 -1.80 -13.72
CA THR A 171 -0.41 -3.27 -13.80
C THR A 171 -1.24 -3.71 -15.01
N GLY A 172 -2.13 -2.85 -15.50
CA GLY A 172 -3.06 -3.13 -16.58
C GLY A 172 -4.32 -3.87 -16.15
N LYS A 173 -4.54 -4.07 -14.85
CA LYS A 173 -5.77 -4.69 -14.31
C LYS A 173 -6.98 -3.79 -14.54
N CYS A 174 -8.11 -4.41 -14.87
CA CYS A 174 -9.36 -3.74 -15.15
C CYS A 174 -10.51 -4.43 -14.40
N TYR A 175 -11.34 -3.66 -13.71
CA TYR A 175 -12.47 -4.15 -12.93
C TYR A 175 -13.76 -3.44 -13.31
N TYR A 176 -14.89 -4.13 -13.20
CA TYR A 176 -16.20 -3.55 -13.37
C TYR A 176 -17.25 -4.19 -12.49
N ASN A 177 -18.31 -3.46 -12.17
CA ASN A 177 -19.54 -4.01 -11.63
C ASN A 177 -20.71 -3.04 -11.84
N GLU A 178 -21.94 -3.57 -11.92
CA GLU A 178 -23.16 -2.78 -11.99
C GLU A 178 -24.04 -3.10 -10.77
N VAL A 179 -24.44 -2.08 -10.06
CA VAL A 179 -25.19 -2.20 -8.82
C VAL A 179 -26.51 -1.43 -8.94
N HIS A 180 -27.59 -2.09 -8.55
CA HIS A 180 -28.91 -1.51 -8.55
C HIS A 180 -29.44 -1.39 -7.11
N GLY A 181 -29.94 -0.22 -6.74
CA GLY A 181 -30.69 -0.04 -5.51
C GLY A 181 -32.04 -0.80 -5.52
N THR A 182 -32.68 -0.85 -4.38
CA THR A 182 -33.98 -1.48 -4.23
C THR A 182 -35.05 -0.48 -3.80
N SER A 183 -36.35 -0.87 -3.85
CA SER A 183 -37.42 -0.05 -3.32
C SER A 183 -37.33 0.19 -1.82
N GLU A 184 -36.73 -0.73 -1.07
CA GLU A 184 -36.50 -0.67 0.37
C GLU A 184 -35.24 0.14 0.72
N ASP A 185 -34.22 0.05 -0.12
CA ASP A 185 -32.96 0.74 0.05
C ASP A 185 -32.51 1.43 -1.26
N LYS A 186 -32.93 2.66 -1.45
CA LYS A 186 -32.67 3.45 -2.67
C LYS A 186 -31.20 3.80 -2.85
N PHE A 187 -30.44 3.91 -1.76
CA PHE A 187 -29.02 4.28 -1.75
C PHE A 187 -28.08 3.07 -1.80
N PHE A 188 -28.63 1.86 -1.80
CA PHE A 188 -27.82 0.62 -1.82
C PHE A 188 -26.69 0.64 -2.85
N ALA A 189 -26.97 1.13 -4.07
CA ALA A 189 -25.97 1.16 -5.14
C ALA A 189 -24.84 2.14 -4.83
N LEU A 190 -25.11 3.25 -4.16
CA LEU A 190 -24.08 4.22 -3.75
C LEU A 190 -23.22 3.67 -2.60
N ASP A 191 -23.81 2.97 -1.65
CA ASP A 191 -23.07 2.32 -0.55
C ASP A 191 -22.10 1.26 -1.08
N GLU A 192 -22.56 0.41 -2.00
CA GLU A 192 -21.72 -0.62 -2.60
C GLU A 192 -20.53 -0.02 -3.37
N VAL A 193 -20.81 1.01 -4.17
CA VAL A 193 -19.77 1.68 -4.93
C VAL A 193 -18.80 2.44 -4.02
N PHE A 194 -19.26 3.02 -2.93
CA PHE A 194 -18.40 3.61 -1.92
C PHE A 194 -17.45 2.55 -1.30
N ASN A 195 -17.96 1.36 -1.03
CA ASN A 195 -17.14 0.24 -0.59
C ASN A 195 -16.09 -0.15 -1.65
N TYR A 196 -16.47 -0.25 -2.95
CA TYR A 196 -15.51 -0.58 -4.02
C TYR A 196 -14.39 0.46 -4.15
N MET A 197 -14.72 1.75 -4.04
CA MET A 197 -13.72 2.82 -4.10
C MET A 197 -12.73 2.80 -2.92
N ASN A 198 -13.15 2.29 -1.77
CA ASN A 198 -12.30 2.13 -0.60
C ASN A 198 -11.49 0.83 -0.63
N MET A 199 -12.03 -0.21 -1.23
CA MET A 199 -11.34 -1.49 -1.45
C MET A 199 -10.14 -1.34 -2.38
N HIS A 200 -10.35 -0.74 -3.56
CA HIS A 200 -9.31 -0.41 -4.53
C HIS A 200 -8.86 1.03 -4.30
N LYS A 201 -7.64 1.23 -3.87
CA LYS A 201 -7.09 2.58 -3.65
C LYS A 201 -7.31 3.46 -4.88
N THR A 202 -8.41 4.21 -4.87
CA THR A 202 -8.81 5.09 -5.97
C THR A 202 -8.12 6.45 -5.80
N ASN A 203 -7.23 6.79 -6.74
CA ASN A 203 -6.49 8.04 -6.73
C ASN A 203 -7.18 9.14 -7.53
N GLU A 204 -8.02 8.78 -8.50
CA GLU A 204 -8.73 9.72 -9.35
C GLU A 204 -10.09 9.14 -9.77
N ILE A 205 -11.12 9.98 -9.82
CA ILE A 205 -12.50 9.53 -10.06
C ILE A 205 -13.12 10.35 -11.19
N ILE A 206 -13.81 9.68 -12.10
CA ILE A 206 -14.68 10.30 -13.10
C ILE A 206 -16.11 9.96 -12.73
N VAL A 207 -16.95 10.96 -12.59
CA VAL A 207 -18.38 10.78 -12.29
C VAL A 207 -19.21 11.30 -13.45
N SER A 208 -20.04 10.44 -14.02
CA SER A 208 -20.97 10.77 -15.09
C SER A 208 -22.41 10.53 -14.62
N PHE A 209 -23.32 11.39 -15.02
CA PHE A 209 -24.74 11.32 -14.69
C PHE A 209 -25.56 11.03 -15.95
N ALA A 210 -26.42 10.02 -15.88
CA ALA A 210 -27.26 9.60 -16.99
C ALA A 210 -28.31 10.69 -17.37
N ASP A 211 -28.84 11.37 -16.38
CA ASP A 211 -29.82 12.43 -16.54
C ASP A 211 -29.46 13.67 -15.72
N LYS A 212 -29.85 14.84 -16.21
CA LYS A 212 -29.69 16.14 -15.57
C LYS A 212 -30.61 16.34 -14.35
N SER A 213 -31.65 15.53 -14.22
CA SER A 213 -32.57 15.57 -13.09
C SER A 213 -31.99 15.01 -11.78
N ILE A 214 -30.89 14.24 -11.89
CA ILE A 214 -30.21 13.66 -10.73
C ILE A 214 -29.56 14.76 -9.90
N ASN A 215 -29.79 14.76 -8.60
CA ASN A 215 -29.18 15.70 -7.68
C ASN A 215 -27.66 15.39 -7.53
N GLN A 216 -26.85 16.01 -8.40
CA GLN A 216 -25.41 15.80 -8.45
C GLN A 216 -24.72 16.10 -7.12
N LYS A 217 -25.16 17.17 -6.43
CA LYS A 217 -24.56 17.57 -5.15
C LYS A 217 -24.79 16.50 -4.09
N GLU A 218 -25.98 15.95 -3.97
CA GLU A 218 -26.31 14.88 -3.03
C GLU A 218 -25.42 13.66 -3.22
N VAL A 219 -25.18 13.24 -4.47
CA VAL A 219 -24.31 12.11 -4.79
C VAL A 219 -22.85 12.40 -4.48
N ILE A 220 -22.35 13.60 -4.85
CA ILE A 220 -20.98 14.02 -4.59
C ILE A 220 -20.70 14.05 -3.08
N ASP A 221 -21.63 14.63 -2.30
CA ASP A 221 -21.51 14.71 -0.85
C ASP A 221 -21.62 13.32 -0.20
N TYR A 222 -22.55 12.47 -0.70
CA TYR A 222 -22.75 11.12 -0.18
C TYR A 222 -21.53 10.21 -0.37
N LEU A 223 -20.89 10.29 -1.53
CA LEU A 223 -19.70 9.51 -1.88
C LEU A 223 -18.39 10.18 -1.42
N GLU A 224 -18.47 11.31 -0.71
CA GLU A 224 -17.30 12.06 -0.19
C GLU A 224 -16.26 12.41 -1.28
N LEU A 225 -16.71 12.66 -2.51
CA LEU A 225 -15.83 12.86 -3.65
C LEU A 225 -14.98 14.13 -3.55
N THR A 226 -15.44 15.13 -2.80
CA THR A 226 -14.70 16.39 -2.57
C THR A 226 -13.38 16.19 -1.82
N LEU A 227 -13.20 15.06 -1.15
CA LEU A 227 -11.96 14.67 -0.46
C LEU A 227 -10.93 14.03 -1.40
N LYS A 228 -11.31 13.75 -2.65
CA LYS A 228 -10.48 13.08 -3.67
C LYS A 228 -10.36 13.94 -4.92
N THR A 229 -9.42 13.61 -5.79
CA THR A 229 -9.37 14.20 -7.14
C THR A 229 -10.46 13.60 -7.99
N PHE A 230 -11.47 14.40 -8.36
CA PHE A 230 -12.58 13.93 -9.19
C PHE A 230 -12.91 14.88 -10.35
N HIS A 231 -13.51 14.32 -11.40
CA HIS A 231 -13.93 15.01 -12.61
C HIS A 231 -15.40 14.69 -12.93
N ILE A 232 -16.15 15.65 -13.41
CA ILE A 232 -17.51 15.43 -13.92
C ILE A 232 -17.40 15.09 -15.42
N GLY A 233 -17.76 13.86 -15.78
CA GLY A 233 -17.79 13.39 -17.15
C GLY A 233 -19.07 13.87 -17.87
N HIS A 234 -18.91 14.39 -19.08
CA HIS A 234 -20.04 14.81 -19.93
C HIS A 234 -20.14 13.97 -21.21
N PHE A 235 -19.16 13.13 -21.46
CA PHE A 235 -19.12 12.28 -22.65
C PHE A 235 -19.94 11.00 -22.42
N ARG A 236 -20.86 10.73 -23.36
CA ARG A 236 -21.70 9.53 -23.39
C ARG A 236 -21.41 8.74 -24.66
N PRO A 237 -20.54 7.73 -24.62
CA PRO A 237 -20.15 6.96 -25.81
C PRO A 237 -21.30 6.08 -26.31
N LYS A 238 -21.59 6.16 -27.62
CA LYS A 238 -22.53 5.25 -28.26
C LYS A 238 -22.01 3.81 -28.29
N ILE A 239 -22.90 2.82 -28.36
CA ILE A 239 -22.54 1.38 -28.36
C ILE A 239 -21.55 1.04 -29.50
N SER A 240 -21.71 1.64 -30.68
CA SER A 240 -20.76 1.45 -31.78
C SER A 240 -19.34 1.90 -31.45
N TYR A 241 -19.22 3.06 -30.78
CA TYR A 241 -17.93 3.56 -30.29
C TYR A 241 -17.34 2.68 -29.19
N GLN A 242 -18.20 2.23 -28.26
CA GLN A 242 -17.74 1.31 -27.19
C GLN A 242 -17.16 0.02 -27.78
N ASN A 243 -17.82 -0.60 -28.75
CA ASN A 243 -17.31 -1.81 -29.41
C ASN A 243 -16.00 -1.59 -30.17
N GLU A 244 -15.85 -0.49 -30.89
CA GLU A 244 -14.61 -0.14 -31.59
C GLU A 244 -13.46 0.14 -30.58
N LEU A 245 -13.76 0.89 -29.54
CA LEU A 245 -12.80 1.21 -28.47
C LEU A 245 -12.29 -0.07 -27.78
N PHE A 246 -13.18 -0.95 -27.36
CA PHE A 246 -12.84 -2.21 -26.70
C PHE A 246 -12.08 -3.16 -27.62
N LYS A 247 -12.46 -3.24 -28.90
CA LYS A 247 -11.73 -4.01 -29.91
C LYS A 247 -10.25 -3.63 -29.94
N ASN A 248 -9.97 -2.32 -29.97
CA ASN A 248 -8.62 -1.80 -30.08
C ASN A 248 -7.82 -1.95 -28.77
N VAL A 249 -8.47 -1.69 -27.61
CA VAL A 249 -7.79 -1.70 -26.30
C VAL A 249 -7.47 -3.11 -25.83
N PHE A 250 -8.42 -4.04 -26.00
CA PHE A 250 -8.28 -5.42 -25.54
C PHE A 250 -7.80 -6.37 -26.66
N ASN A 251 -7.50 -5.83 -27.85
CA ASN A 251 -7.03 -6.58 -29.01
C ASN A 251 -7.93 -7.79 -29.36
N ILE A 252 -9.25 -7.53 -29.45
CA ILE A 252 -10.26 -8.58 -29.65
C ILE A 252 -10.34 -8.98 -31.11
N GLU A 253 -10.03 -10.22 -31.41
CA GLU A 253 -10.23 -10.87 -32.70
C GLU A 253 -11.34 -11.92 -32.56
N SER A 254 -12.61 -11.52 -32.66
CA SER A 254 -13.78 -12.37 -32.48
C SER A 254 -14.85 -12.07 -33.48
N LEU A 255 -15.73 -13.04 -33.78
CA LEU A 255 -16.95 -12.88 -34.55
C LEU A 255 -18.06 -12.20 -33.73
N LEU A 256 -17.97 -12.23 -32.40
CA LEU A 256 -18.89 -11.53 -31.52
C LEU A 256 -18.54 -10.04 -31.45
N THR A 257 -19.49 -9.21 -31.07
CA THR A 257 -19.18 -7.81 -30.73
C THR A 257 -18.21 -7.77 -29.54
N SER A 258 -17.43 -6.71 -29.39
CA SER A 258 -16.46 -6.61 -28.31
C SER A 258 -17.13 -6.67 -26.94
N ILE A 259 -18.31 -6.09 -26.81
CA ILE A 259 -19.10 -6.12 -25.56
C ILE A 259 -19.53 -7.54 -25.22
N GLU A 260 -20.02 -8.32 -26.19
CA GLU A 260 -20.38 -9.72 -26.01
C GLU A 260 -19.16 -10.60 -25.70
N HIS A 261 -18.02 -10.35 -26.35
CA HIS A 261 -16.77 -11.07 -26.09
C HIS A 261 -16.27 -10.88 -24.65
N LEU A 262 -16.55 -9.71 -24.07
CA LEU A 262 -16.16 -9.35 -22.70
C LEU A 262 -17.21 -9.72 -21.64
N ASP A 263 -18.31 -10.41 -22.02
CA ASP A 263 -19.46 -10.74 -21.15
C ASP A 263 -20.09 -9.50 -20.46
N MET A 264 -20.10 -8.34 -21.16
CA MET A 264 -20.58 -7.08 -20.60
C MET A 264 -21.95 -6.62 -21.15
N GLU A 265 -22.61 -7.42 -21.98
CA GLU A 265 -23.90 -7.04 -22.60
C GLU A 265 -25.03 -6.87 -21.59
N ARG A 266 -24.93 -7.52 -20.41
CA ARG A 266 -25.95 -7.46 -19.34
C ARG A 266 -25.70 -6.38 -18.29
N VAL A 267 -24.66 -5.58 -18.46
CA VAL A 267 -24.25 -4.53 -17.52
C VAL A 267 -23.96 -3.21 -18.25
N PRO A 268 -25.00 -2.63 -18.90
CA PRO A 268 -24.82 -1.50 -19.82
C PRO A 268 -24.24 -0.24 -19.17
N LEU A 269 -24.58 0.05 -17.90
CA LEU A 269 -24.02 1.20 -17.18
C LEU A 269 -22.53 1.03 -16.91
N SER A 270 -22.10 -0.18 -16.54
CA SER A 270 -20.67 -0.49 -16.33
C SER A 270 -19.90 -0.50 -17.63
N THR A 271 -20.51 -0.99 -18.72
CA THR A 271 -19.92 -0.99 -20.07
C THR A 271 -19.67 0.44 -20.53
N GLU A 272 -20.64 1.31 -20.36
CA GLU A 272 -20.50 2.74 -20.69
C GLU A 272 -19.49 3.43 -19.75
N SER A 273 -19.52 3.14 -18.44
CA SER A 273 -18.56 3.63 -17.45
C SER A 273 -17.12 3.27 -17.83
N LEU A 274 -16.87 2.02 -18.24
CA LEU A 274 -15.56 1.57 -18.69
C LEU A 274 -15.11 2.30 -19.96
N ALA A 275 -16.02 2.51 -20.93
CA ALA A 275 -15.70 3.25 -22.14
C ALA A 275 -15.34 4.71 -21.85
N VAL A 276 -16.07 5.38 -20.94
CA VAL A 276 -15.75 6.74 -20.46
C VAL A 276 -14.37 6.78 -19.80
N LEU A 277 -14.08 5.78 -18.95
CA LEU A 277 -12.80 5.67 -18.25
C LEU A 277 -11.63 5.53 -19.25
N ILE A 278 -11.73 4.61 -20.19
CA ILE A 278 -10.70 4.38 -21.21
C ILE A 278 -10.51 5.64 -22.07
N ASP A 279 -11.59 6.29 -22.53
CA ASP A 279 -11.51 7.52 -23.31
C ASP A 279 -10.82 8.66 -22.54
N PHE A 280 -11.09 8.79 -21.24
CA PHE A 280 -10.41 9.74 -20.37
C PHE A 280 -8.90 9.47 -20.34
N VAL A 281 -8.48 8.24 -20.13
CA VAL A 281 -7.07 7.86 -20.08
C VAL A 281 -6.38 8.05 -21.44
N ILE A 282 -7.07 7.74 -22.56
CA ILE A 282 -6.59 8.03 -23.93
C ILE A 282 -6.32 9.54 -24.11
N GLY A 283 -7.15 10.36 -23.51
CA GLY A 283 -6.96 11.82 -23.52
C GLY A 283 -5.66 12.28 -22.87
N HIS A 284 -5.10 11.48 -21.96
CA HIS A 284 -3.80 11.70 -21.29
C HIS A 284 -2.66 11.06 -22.09
N ASP A 285 -2.65 9.74 -22.20
CA ASP A 285 -1.69 8.96 -23.00
C ASP A 285 -2.38 7.74 -23.62
N SER A 286 -2.56 7.72 -24.93
CA SER A 286 -3.24 6.63 -25.64
C SER A 286 -2.50 5.28 -25.57
N ASN A 287 -1.22 5.28 -25.22
CA ASN A 287 -0.45 4.04 -25.20
C ASN A 287 -0.67 3.24 -23.92
N ILE A 288 -0.92 3.91 -22.78
CA ILE A 288 -1.05 3.22 -21.49
C ILE A 288 -2.33 2.40 -21.34
N VAL A 289 -3.33 2.57 -22.20
CA VAL A 289 -4.55 1.74 -22.23
C VAL A 289 -4.46 0.56 -23.20
N GLN A 290 -3.40 0.45 -23.99
CA GLN A 290 -3.23 -0.69 -24.89
C GLN A 290 -2.97 -1.96 -24.10
N LYS A 291 -3.46 -3.10 -24.61
CA LYS A 291 -3.24 -4.44 -24.02
C LYS A 291 -3.57 -4.48 -22.50
N LEU A 292 -4.66 -3.84 -22.09
CA LEU A 292 -5.22 -4.03 -20.74
C LEU A 292 -5.64 -5.49 -20.56
N SER A 293 -5.62 -5.97 -19.34
CA SER A 293 -6.16 -7.29 -19.02
C SER A 293 -7.68 -7.30 -19.23
N THR A 294 -8.24 -8.46 -19.59
CA THR A 294 -9.69 -8.64 -19.74
C THR A 294 -10.40 -8.12 -18.47
N PRO A 295 -11.44 -7.27 -18.62
CA PRO A 295 -12.14 -6.72 -17.47
C PRO A 295 -12.72 -7.81 -16.58
N GLN A 296 -12.45 -7.73 -15.29
CA GLN A 296 -12.92 -8.68 -14.29
C GLN A 296 -14.13 -8.12 -13.58
N LYS A 297 -15.22 -8.91 -13.56
CA LYS A 297 -16.39 -8.56 -12.76
C LYS A 297 -16.09 -8.74 -11.27
N LEU A 298 -16.38 -7.72 -10.48
CA LEU A 298 -16.30 -7.80 -9.03
C LEU A 298 -17.47 -8.64 -8.51
N ASP A 299 -17.21 -9.91 -8.26
CA ASP A 299 -18.21 -10.83 -7.70
C ASP A 299 -18.19 -10.76 -6.17
N VAL A 300 -18.94 -9.79 -5.63
CA VAL A 300 -19.09 -9.61 -4.18
C VAL A 300 -19.70 -10.81 -3.46
N SER A 301 -20.39 -11.71 -4.18
CA SER A 301 -20.99 -12.91 -3.57
C SER A 301 -19.95 -13.87 -3.01
N ARG A 302 -18.73 -13.84 -3.53
CA ARG A 302 -17.59 -14.70 -3.10
C ARG A 302 -16.94 -14.23 -1.81
N TYR A 303 -17.16 -12.96 -1.43
CA TYR A 303 -16.49 -12.31 -0.30
C TYR A 303 -17.45 -12.01 0.84
N ILE A 304 -16.90 -11.85 2.04
CA ILE A 304 -17.65 -11.31 3.16
C ILE A 304 -18.06 -9.86 2.84
N TYR A 305 -19.31 -9.53 3.12
CA TYR A 305 -19.74 -8.14 3.14
C TYR A 305 -19.20 -7.43 4.40
N LEU A 306 -18.43 -6.36 4.22
CA LEU A 306 -17.86 -5.55 5.29
C LEU A 306 -18.62 -4.22 5.36
N GLY A 307 -19.71 -4.22 6.12
CA GLY A 307 -20.64 -3.09 6.19
C GLY A 307 -20.20 -1.98 7.15
N ASN A 308 -20.72 -0.78 6.92
CA ASN A 308 -20.51 0.40 7.79
C ASN A 308 -19.03 0.75 8.00
N ASN A 309 -18.23 0.73 6.94
CA ASN A 309 -16.78 1.00 7.00
C ASN A 309 -16.03 0.12 8.01
N ALA A 310 -16.39 -1.16 8.08
CA ALA A 310 -15.83 -2.11 9.06
C ALA A 310 -14.30 -2.17 9.00
N LEU A 311 -13.68 -2.06 7.81
CA LEU A 311 -12.22 -2.07 7.65
C LEU A 311 -11.55 -0.89 8.38
N GLU A 312 -12.15 0.28 8.32
CA GLU A 312 -11.67 1.48 9.01
C GLU A 312 -11.97 1.42 10.51
N GLN A 313 -13.21 1.12 10.89
CA GLN A 313 -13.65 1.05 12.30
C GLN A 313 -12.88 -0.02 13.10
N LEU A 314 -12.46 -1.10 12.46
CA LEU A 314 -11.61 -2.15 13.04
C LEU A 314 -10.11 -1.86 12.91
N ASN A 315 -9.72 -0.75 12.31
CA ASN A 315 -8.33 -0.40 12.05
C ASN A 315 -7.58 -1.48 11.21
N VAL A 316 -8.25 -2.07 10.22
CA VAL A 316 -7.65 -3.09 9.35
C VAL A 316 -6.73 -2.44 8.33
N LEU A 317 -7.19 -1.38 7.63
CA LEU A 317 -6.43 -0.62 6.64
C LEU A 317 -5.76 0.61 7.25
N GLU A 318 -4.77 1.14 6.54
CA GLU A 318 -4.03 2.33 6.98
C GLU A 318 -4.93 3.57 6.95
N THR A 319 -4.88 4.32 8.05
CA THR A 319 -5.38 5.69 8.15
C THR A 319 -4.21 6.60 8.54
N THR A 320 -4.32 7.90 8.26
CA THR A 320 -3.21 8.88 8.42
C THR A 320 -2.66 8.98 9.85
N HIS A 321 -3.41 8.56 10.86
CA HIS A 321 -3.08 8.82 12.27
C HIS A 321 -3.07 7.59 13.18
N ASN A 322 -3.64 6.45 12.76
CA ASN A 322 -3.80 5.28 13.63
C ASN A 322 -2.97 4.08 13.17
N PRO A 323 -2.40 3.30 14.12
CA PRO A 323 -1.80 2.01 13.80
C PRO A 323 -2.86 1.08 13.18
N SER A 324 -2.47 0.30 12.17
CA SER A 324 -3.38 -0.58 11.43
C SER A 324 -2.90 -2.03 11.43
N LEU A 325 -3.85 -2.95 11.25
CA LEU A 325 -3.56 -4.37 11.15
C LEU A 325 -2.62 -4.66 9.97
N ILE A 326 -2.91 -4.09 8.79
CA ILE A 326 -2.11 -4.35 7.59
C ILE A 326 -0.64 -3.96 7.80
N LYS A 327 -0.37 -2.84 8.46
CA LYS A 327 1.00 -2.39 8.76
C LYS A 327 1.72 -3.35 9.72
N LEU A 328 0.98 -3.92 10.67
CA LEU A 328 1.51 -4.87 11.64
C LEU A 328 1.90 -6.20 11.03
N ILE A 329 1.05 -6.77 10.16
CA ILE A 329 1.22 -8.11 9.60
C ILE A 329 1.91 -8.12 8.23
N ASN A 330 2.18 -6.94 7.66
CA ASN A 330 2.90 -6.84 6.39
C ASN A 330 4.39 -7.15 6.60
N ASN A 331 4.74 -8.41 6.42
CA ASN A 331 6.11 -8.91 6.38
C ASN A 331 6.47 -9.43 4.97
N THR A 332 5.77 -8.96 3.93
CA THR A 332 6.05 -9.32 2.54
C THR A 332 7.35 -8.72 2.05
N SER A 333 8.06 -9.45 1.23
CA SER A 333 9.32 -9.04 0.61
C SER A 333 9.11 -8.38 -0.75
N THR A 334 8.01 -8.71 -1.45
CA THR A 334 7.73 -8.24 -2.81
C THR A 334 6.56 -7.26 -2.86
N ALA A 335 6.55 -6.39 -3.88
CA ALA A 335 5.43 -5.47 -4.13
C ALA A 335 4.11 -6.22 -4.45
N MET A 336 4.20 -7.33 -5.19
CA MET A 336 3.05 -8.17 -5.54
C MET A 336 2.44 -8.81 -4.29
N GLY A 337 3.28 -9.34 -3.38
CA GLY A 337 2.83 -9.89 -2.09
C GLY A 337 2.12 -8.84 -1.23
N LYS A 338 2.65 -7.60 -1.18
CA LYS A 338 2.02 -6.48 -0.48
C LYS A 338 0.63 -6.15 -1.04
N ARG A 339 0.49 -6.10 -2.38
CA ARG A 339 -0.80 -5.87 -3.03
C ARG A 339 -1.80 -6.99 -2.72
N LEU A 340 -1.36 -8.24 -2.80
CA LEU A 340 -2.20 -9.40 -2.48
C LEU A 340 -2.61 -9.45 -1.00
N LEU A 341 -1.74 -9.04 -0.07
CA LEU A 341 -2.08 -8.91 1.36
C LEU A 341 -3.24 -7.93 1.55
N LYS A 342 -3.15 -6.76 0.93
CA LYS A 342 -4.19 -5.74 1.01
C LYS A 342 -5.51 -6.24 0.39
N GLU A 343 -5.45 -6.86 -0.77
CA GLU A 343 -6.60 -7.46 -1.44
C GLU A 343 -7.29 -8.49 -0.54
N ARG A 344 -6.55 -9.44 0.05
CA ARG A 344 -7.13 -10.49 0.90
C ARG A 344 -7.75 -9.98 2.20
N LEU A 345 -7.16 -8.97 2.81
CA LEU A 345 -7.74 -8.34 4.02
C LEU A 345 -8.98 -7.52 3.70
N SER A 346 -9.01 -6.88 2.54
CA SER A 346 -10.17 -6.12 2.08
C SER A 346 -11.30 -7.01 1.56
N HIS A 347 -10.96 -8.21 1.06
CA HIS A 347 -11.88 -9.17 0.47
C HIS A 347 -11.72 -10.59 1.08
N PRO A 348 -12.02 -10.78 2.37
CA PRO A 348 -12.00 -12.11 2.97
C PRO A 348 -13.04 -13.00 2.27
N VAL A 349 -12.67 -14.26 1.99
CA VAL A 349 -13.51 -15.15 1.18
C VAL A 349 -14.52 -15.94 2.01
N LYS A 350 -15.64 -16.32 1.36
CA LYS A 350 -16.64 -17.25 1.94
C LYS A 350 -16.38 -18.71 1.57
N ASP A 351 -15.52 -18.97 0.58
CA ASP A 351 -15.22 -20.35 0.18
C ASP A 351 -14.30 -21.04 1.19
N SER A 352 -14.86 -22.00 1.91
CA SER A 352 -14.13 -22.80 2.89
C SER A 352 -12.97 -23.60 2.28
N LYS A 353 -13.06 -24.01 1.01
CA LYS A 353 -11.98 -24.76 0.34
C LYS A 353 -10.77 -23.87 0.11
N GLU A 354 -11.02 -22.64 -0.35
CA GLU A 354 -9.95 -21.67 -0.58
C GLU A 354 -9.27 -21.26 0.74
N ILE A 355 -10.04 -21.03 1.80
CA ILE A 355 -9.47 -20.74 3.14
C ILE A 355 -8.57 -21.89 3.60
N LEU A 356 -9.09 -23.14 3.51
CA LEU A 356 -8.32 -24.32 3.92
C LEU A 356 -7.07 -24.51 3.07
N ARG A 357 -7.11 -24.22 1.76
CA ARG A 357 -5.93 -24.26 0.87
C ARG A 357 -4.86 -23.29 1.34
N ARG A 358 -5.22 -22.05 1.63
CA ARG A 358 -4.29 -21.00 2.13
C ARG A 358 -3.66 -21.40 3.47
N LEU A 359 -4.47 -21.90 4.40
CA LEU A 359 -3.99 -22.33 5.71
C LEU A 359 -3.10 -23.59 5.62
N ALA A 360 -3.43 -24.53 4.72
CA ALA A 360 -2.63 -25.71 4.48
C ALA A 360 -1.24 -25.36 3.92
N LEU A 361 -1.18 -24.43 2.96
CA LEU A 361 0.08 -23.95 2.40
C LEU A 361 0.95 -23.29 3.49
N SER A 362 0.35 -22.45 4.33
CA SER A 362 1.05 -21.82 5.45
C SER A 362 1.57 -22.85 6.47
N LYS A 363 0.82 -23.92 6.71
CA LYS A 363 1.24 -25.02 7.59
C LYS A 363 2.38 -25.84 7.02
N GLU A 364 2.36 -26.11 5.72
CA GLU A 364 3.39 -26.88 5.03
C GLU A 364 4.72 -26.13 5.00
N LEU A 365 4.69 -24.83 4.69
CA LEU A 365 5.88 -23.99 4.61
C LEU A 365 6.37 -23.45 5.96
N TYR A 366 5.68 -23.79 7.07
CA TYR A 366 5.93 -23.18 8.38
C TYR A 366 7.40 -23.22 8.82
N ASP A 367 8.08 -24.36 8.61
CA ASP A 367 9.47 -24.54 9.02
C ASP A 367 10.49 -24.19 7.92
N TYR A 368 10.03 -23.93 6.69
CA TYR A 368 10.88 -23.71 5.51
C TYR A 368 10.86 -22.30 4.96
N HIS A 369 10.19 -21.34 5.63
CA HIS A 369 9.96 -19.99 5.11
C HIS A 369 11.24 -19.16 4.94
N ALA A 370 12.27 -19.36 5.78
CA ALA A 370 13.45 -18.48 5.79
C ALA A 370 14.32 -18.56 4.50
N PRO A 371 14.62 -19.76 3.93
CA PRO A 371 15.32 -19.85 2.64
C PRO A 371 14.52 -19.17 1.51
N ILE A 372 13.19 -19.36 1.49
CA ILE A 372 12.31 -18.75 0.48
C ILE A 372 12.30 -17.23 0.59
N GLU A 373 12.27 -16.69 1.82
CA GLU A 373 12.30 -15.25 2.06
C GLU A 373 13.56 -14.58 1.49
N ASN A 374 14.72 -15.22 1.62
CA ASN A 374 15.97 -14.70 1.08
C ASN A 374 15.87 -14.48 -0.44
N GLU A 375 15.31 -15.45 -1.17
CA GLU A 375 15.11 -15.33 -2.61
C GLU A 375 14.04 -14.27 -2.94
N LEU A 376 12.91 -14.27 -2.22
CA LEU A 376 11.84 -13.28 -2.42
C LEU A 376 12.33 -11.84 -2.26
N SER A 377 13.30 -11.60 -1.38
CA SER A 377 13.86 -10.26 -1.15
C SER A 377 14.63 -9.68 -2.33
N ASN A 378 15.04 -10.51 -3.28
CA ASN A 378 15.77 -10.13 -4.49
C ASN A 378 14.84 -9.94 -5.70
N ILE A 379 13.53 -10.18 -5.54
CA ILE A 379 12.56 -10.07 -6.64
C ILE A 379 11.99 -8.65 -6.70
N TYR A 380 12.22 -7.98 -7.82
CA TYR A 380 11.64 -6.68 -8.12
C TYR A 380 10.14 -6.77 -8.46
N ASP A 381 9.49 -5.65 -8.73
CA ASP A 381 8.07 -5.60 -9.12
C ASP A 381 7.88 -6.13 -10.56
N ILE A 382 7.91 -7.45 -10.71
CA ILE A 382 7.77 -8.11 -12.01
C ILE A 382 6.37 -7.89 -12.63
N GLU A 383 5.34 -7.55 -11.85
CA GLU A 383 4.01 -7.21 -12.36
C GLU A 383 4.06 -5.92 -13.19
N ARG A 384 4.69 -4.87 -12.67
CA ARG A 384 4.90 -3.60 -13.40
C ARG A 384 5.91 -3.77 -14.54
N LEU A 385 6.94 -4.58 -14.36
CA LEU A 385 7.88 -4.89 -15.46
C LEU A 385 7.18 -5.63 -16.60
N THR A 386 6.33 -6.60 -16.31
CA THR A 386 5.50 -7.30 -17.31
C THR A 386 4.61 -6.32 -18.06
N ARG A 387 3.98 -5.36 -17.37
CA ARG A 387 3.19 -4.32 -18.00
C ARG A 387 4.03 -3.44 -18.93
N ARG A 388 5.25 -3.07 -18.55
CA ARG A 388 6.19 -2.31 -19.40
C ARG A 388 6.62 -3.10 -20.65
N ILE A 389 6.82 -4.42 -20.51
CA ILE A 389 7.07 -5.33 -21.64
C ILE A 389 5.89 -5.31 -22.62
N LYS A 390 4.65 -5.51 -22.12
CA LYS A 390 3.44 -5.50 -22.95
C LYS A 390 3.27 -4.20 -23.73
N LEU A 391 3.63 -3.09 -23.15
CA LEU A 391 3.56 -1.76 -23.79
C LEU A 391 4.80 -1.42 -24.64
N ASN A 392 5.80 -2.31 -24.69
CA ASN A 392 7.10 -2.05 -25.34
C ASN A 392 7.78 -0.76 -24.82
N ARG A 393 7.64 -0.52 -23.48
CA ARG A 393 8.20 0.65 -22.77
C ARG A 393 9.26 0.26 -21.73
N LEU A 394 9.70 -1.00 -21.74
CA LEU A 394 10.77 -1.45 -20.83
C LEU A 394 12.08 -0.72 -21.17
N HIS A 395 12.81 -0.33 -20.15
CA HIS A 395 14.15 0.22 -20.28
C HIS A 395 15.23 -0.86 -20.16
N PRO A 396 16.42 -0.69 -20.75
CA PRO A 396 17.50 -1.65 -20.62
C PRO A 396 17.87 -1.99 -19.16
N PHE A 397 17.94 -1.02 -18.27
CA PHE A 397 18.22 -1.29 -16.85
C PHE A 397 17.11 -2.09 -16.15
N GLU A 398 15.86 -1.91 -16.57
CA GLU A 398 14.72 -2.67 -16.06
C GLU A 398 14.73 -4.14 -16.54
N LEU A 399 15.35 -4.39 -17.69
CA LEU A 399 15.60 -5.76 -18.16
C LEU A 399 16.53 -6.51 -17.21
N ASN A 400 17.52 -5.85 -16.64
CA ASN A 400 18.40 -6.43 -15.63
C ASN A 400 17.62 -6.75 -14.34
N TYR A 401 16.72 -5.88 -13.90
CA TYR A 401 15.83 -6.16 -12.76
C TYR A 401 14.94 -7.38 -13.01
N LEU A 402 14.43 -7.53 -14.24
CA LEU A 402 13.68 -8.73 -14.61
C LEU A 402 14.58 -9.97 -14.59
N TYR A 403 15.77 -9.90 -15.17
CA TYR A 403 16.74 -11.00 -15.21
C TYR A 403 17.12 -11.48 -13.80
N ASP A 404 17.50 -10.56 -12.92
CA ASP A 404 17.84 -10.86 -11.53
C ASP A 404 16.64 -11.48 -10.78
N SER A 405 15.44 -10.94 -11.03
CA SER A 405 14.21 -11.52 -10.47
C SER A 405 13.96 -12.94 -10.96
N LEU A 406 14.17 -13.22 -12.26
CA LEU A 406 13.97 -14.55 -12.82
C LEU A 406 14.96 -15.58 -12.26
N LEU A 407 16.19 -15.17 -11.93
CA LEU A 407 17.15 -16.03 -11.23
C LEU A 407 16.63 -16.46 -9.86
N SER A 408 16.19 -15.49 -9.04
CA SER A 408 15.63 -15.80 -7.72
C SER A 408 14.30 -16.55 -7.79
N ILE A 409 13.45 -16.23 -8.78
CA ILE A 409 12.20 -16.98 -9.03
C ILE A 409 12.50 -18.43 -9.37
N LYS A 410 13.53 -18.71 -10.16
CA LYS A 410 13.95 -20.06 -10.50
C LYS A 410 14.31 -20.88 -9.24
N GLU A 411 15.02 -20.27 -8.28
CA GLU A 411 15.34 -20.93 -7.00
C GLU A 411 14.07 -21.21 -6.18
N VAL A 412 13.12 -20.24 -6.12
CA VAL A 412 11.82 -20.44 -5.47
C VAL A 412 11.01 -21.55 -6.14
N VAL A 413 10.96 -21.59 -7.48
CA VAL A 413 10.28 -22.65 -8.25
C VAL A 413 10.89 -24.01 -7.97
N THR A 414 12.22 -24.12 -8.03
CA THR A 414 12.96 -25.34 -7.73
C THR A 414 12.64 -25.87 -6.33
N PHE A 415 12.54 -24.96 -5.35
CA PHE A 415 12.15 -25.32 -3.99
C PHE A 415 10.70 -25.82 -3.94
N MET A 416 9.78 -25.16 -4.64
CA MET A 416 8.33 -25.42 -4.59
C MET A 416 7.87 -26.60 -5.44
N GLU A 417 8.67 -27.11 -6.39
CA GLU A 417 8.33 -28.28 -7.22
C GLU A 417 7.97 -29.53 -6.39
N ASN A 418 8.45 -29.61 -5.15
CA ASN A 418 8.19 -30.74 -4.26
C ASN A 418 6.89 -30.60 -3.41
N TYR A 419 6.22 -29.45 -3.44
CA TYR A 419 5.05 -29.16 -2.61
C TYR A 419 3.72 -29.34 -3.36
N LYS A 420 2.68 -29.84 -2.63
CA LYS A 420 1.41 -30.25 -3.24
C LYS A 420 0.33 -29.17 -3.30
N PHE A 421 0.40 -28.15 -2.43
CA PHE A 421 -0.67 -27.16 -2.29
C PHE A 421 -0.55 -25.96 -3.21
N ILE A 422 0.63 -25.74 -3.77
CA ILE A 422 0.88 -24.75 -4.81
C ILE A 422 1.77 -25.41 -5.87
N THR A 423 1.33 -25.36 -7.11
CA THR A 423 2.10 -25.86 -8.25
C THR A 423 2.71 -24.65 -8.95
N PRO A 424 4.03 -24.63 -9.16
CA PRO A 424 4.65 -23.59 -9.98
C PRO A 424 4.05 -23.59 -11.39
N PRO A 425 3.90 -22.43 -12.04
CA PRO A 425 3.31 -22.34 -13.39
C PRO A 425 4.20 -22.95 -14.48
N CYS A 426 5.48 -23.12 -14.21
CA CYS A 426 6.45 -23.74 -15.12
C CYS A 426 7.52 -24.48 -14.32
N SER A 427 8.32 -25.29 -15.00
CA SER A 427 9.48 -25.92 -14.39
C SER A 427 10.68 -24.97 -14.28
N SER A 428 11.62 -25.28 -13.39
CA SER A 428 12.91 -24.57 -13.30
C SER A 428 13.72 -24.66 -14.60
N ALA A 429 13.52 -25.72 -15.41
CA ALA A 429 14.12 -25.85 -16.74
C ALA A 429 13.54 -24.84 -17.74
N ASP A 430 12.21 -24.63 -17.76
CA ASP A 430 11.56 -23.64 -18.64
C ASP A 430 12.05 -22.22 -18.31
N LEU A 431 12.17 -21.88 -17.02
CA LEU A 431 12.74 -20.61 -16.58
C LEU A 431 14.20 -20.45 -17.04
N SER A 432 14.98 -21.53 -16.99
CA SER A 432 16.38 -21.50 -17.48
C SER A 432 16.46 -21.16 -18.94
N LEU A 433 15.52 -21.65 -19.78
CA LEU A 433 15.46 -21.28 -21.21
C LEU A 433 15.13 -19.81 -21.42
N PHE A 434 14.23 -19.25 -20.61
CA PHE A 434 13.91 -17.82 -20.67
C PHE A 434 15.11 -16.96 -20.23
N ILE A 435 15.72 -17.28 -19.10
CA ILE A 435 16.93 -16.60 -18.59
C ILE A 435 18.05 -16.63 -19.65
N GLN A 436 18.32 -17.82 -20.22
CA GLN A 436 19.33 -17.97 -21.27
C GLN A 436 19.00 -17.14 -22.53
N SER A 437 17.71 -17.03 -22.89
CA SER A 437 17.32 -16.20 -24.04
C SER A 437 17.61 -14.72 -23.84
N ILE A 438 17.51 -14.21 -22.59
CA ILE A 438 17.89 -12.82 -22.27
C ILE A 438 19.42 -12.68 -22.32
N ASP A 439 20.13 -13.55 -21.63
CA ASP A 439 21.60 -13.52 -21.50
C ASP A 439 22.32 -13.65 -22.85
N SER A 440 21.81 -14.52 -23.74
CA SER A 440 22.35 -14.66 -25.09
C SER A 440 22.04 -13.48 -26.04
N THR A 441 21.05 -12.66 -25.70
CA THR A 441 20.61 -11.54 -26.56
C THR A 441 21.27 -10.21 -26.18
N PHE A 442 21.51 -9.99 -24.90
CA PHE A 442 21.93 -8.70 -24.35
C PHE A 442 23.18 -8.83 -23.48
N ASP A 443 24.09 -7.85 -23.61
CA ASP A 443 25.14 -7.64 -22.61
C ASP A 443 24.54 -6.93 -21.38
N LEU A 444 24.24 -7.72 -20.36
CA LEU A 444 23.61 -7.23 -19.13
C LEU A 444 24.53 -6.32 -18.31
N SER A 445 25.84 -6.43 -18.46
CA SER A 445 26.81 -5.56 -17.78
C SER A 445 26.75 -4.11 -18.30
N VAL A 446 26.32 -3.95 -19.54
CA VAL A 446 26.16 -2.68 -20.24
C VAL A 446 24.73 -2.18 -20.10
N SER A 447 23.73 -3.02 -20.41
CA SER A 447 22.30 -2.65 -20.42
C SER A 447 21.81 -2.10 -19.10
N GLY A 448 22.27 -2.65 -17.96
CA GLY A 448 21.89 -2.22 -16.61
C GLY A 448 22.21 -0.77 -16.25
N LYS A 449 22.95 -0.05 -17.07
CA LYS A 449 23.39 1.34 -16.81
C LYS A 449 22.52 2.39 -17.51
N TYR A 450 21.67 2.00 -18.46
CA TYR A 450 21.03 2.94 -19.36
C TYR A 450 19.51 2.89 -19.35
N MET A 451 18.89 4.07 -19.43
CA MET A 451 17.54 4.18 -20.00
C MET A 451 17.65 4.06 -21.53
N LEU A 452 16.57 3.63 -22.18
CA LEU A 452 16.59 3.41 -23.64
C LEU A 452 16.94 4.69 -24.44
N LYS A 453 16.54 5.86 -23.94
CA LYS A 453 16.88 7.15 -24.57
C LYS A 453 18.38 7.49 -24.47
N ASP A 454 19.02 7.05 -23.41
CA ASP A 454 20.39 7.44 -23.01
C ASP A 454 21.45 6.39 -23.39
N VAL A 455 21.08 5.38 -24.18
CA VAL A 455 22.02 4.34 -24.66
C VAL A 455 23.09 4.97 -25.55
N GLU A 456 24.35 4.82 -25.19
CA GLU A 456 25.54 5.37 -25.86
C GLU A 456 26.53 4.30 -26.34
N VAL A 457 26.32 3.04 -25.94
CA VAL A 457 27.22 1.92 -26.21
C VAL A 457 26.42 0.73 -26.73
N ASN A 458 27.09 -0.18 -27.45
CA ASN A 458 26.45 -1.43 -27.89
C ASN A 458 26.11 -2.31 -26.68
N MET A 459 24.85 -2.75 -26.58
CA MET A 459 24.35 -3.67 -25.56
C MET A 459 23.78 -4.97 -26.17
N ILE A 460 23.82 -5.11 -27.49
CA ILE A 460 23.33 -6.30 -28.20
C ILE A 460 24.50 -7.27 -28.34
N SER A 461 24.28 -8.54 -28.01
CA SER A 461 25.27 -9.59 -28.12
C SER A 461 25.62 -9.88 -29.59
N GLU A 462 26.83 -10.35 -29.84
CA GLU A 462 27.31 -10.74 -31.17
C GLU A 462 26.42 -11.87 -31.75
N GLY A 463 26.14 -11.81 -33.06
CA GLY A 463 25.31 -12.77 -33.76
C GLY A 463 23.80 -12.47 -33.72
N ILE A 464 23.35 -11.47 -32.97
CA ILE A 464 21.91 -11.08 -32.89
C ILE A 464 21.51 -10.17 -34.03
N ASN A 465 22.40 -9.25 -34.46
CA ASN A 465 22.13 -8.33 -35.56
C ASN A 465 23.37 -8.14 -36.41
N THR A 466 23.34 -8.67 -37.63
CA THR A 466 24.47 -8.63 -38.58
C THR A 466 24.97 -7.23 -38.90
N GLN A 467 24.07 -6.23 -38.97
CA GLN A 467 24.47 -4.84 -39.24
C GLN A 467 25.26 -4.21 -38.08
N ILE A 468 24.89 -4.53 -36.85
CA ILE A 468 25.63 -4.07 -35.65
C ILE A 468 27.00 -4.74 -35.64
N ASP A 469 27.06 -6.04 -35.92
CA ASP A 469 28.29 -6.81 -35.92
C ASP A 469 29.28 -6.30 -36.99
N GLU A 470 28.80 -6.06 -38.22
CA GLU A 470 29.57 -5.47 -39.31
C GLU A 470 30.13 -4.08 -38.94
N LEU A 471 29.32 -3.22 -38.33
CA LEU A 471 29.74 -1.90 -37.88
C LEU A 471 30.76 -1.96 -36.73
N ASN A 472 30.67 -2.92 -35.84
CA ASN A 472 31.64 -3.15 -34.78
C ASN A 472 32.98 -3.61 -35.38
N VAL A 473 32.93 -4.60 -36.28
CA VAL A 473 34.16 -5.05 -37.01
C VAL A 473 34.82 -3.89 -37.77
N GLN A 474 34.01 -3.03 -38.43
CA GLN A 474 34.55 -1.83 -39.08
C GLN A 474 35.23 -0.89 -38.08
N ASN A 475 34.64 -0.67 -36.91
CA ASN A 475 35.22 0.15 -35.86
C ASN A 475 36.50 -0.44 -35.29
N ASP A 476 36.60 -1.76 -35.14
CA ASP A 476 37.82 -2.45 -34.71
C ASP A 476 38.95 -2.32 -35.74
N ILE A 477 38.60 -2.41 -37.05
CA ILE A 477 39.55 -2.14 -38.13
C ILE A 477 40.05 -0.66 -38.11
N LEU A 478 39.12 0.28 -37.87
CA LEU A 478 39.50 1.69 -37.72
C LEU A 478 40.39 1.92 -36.49
N TYR A 479 40.11 1.26 -35.38
CA TYR A 479 40.93 1.37 -34.17
C TYR A 479 42.29 0.73 -34.34
N SER A 480 42.38 -0.42 -35.02
CA SER A 480 43.67 -1.06 -35.32
C SER A 480 44.61 -0.16 -36.16
N LYS A 481 44.05 0.71 -37.03
CA LYS A 481 44.82 1.69 -37.75
C LYS A 481 45.40 2.79 -36.83
N LEU A 482 44.67 3.20 -35.82
CA LEU A 482 45.18 4.08 -34.76
C LEU A 482 46.31 3.41 -33.97
N GLU A 483 46.17 2.11 -33.74
CA GLU A 483 47.23 1.33 -33.06
C GLU A 483 48.49 1.22 -33.91
N LEU A 484 48.40 1.09 -35.23
CA LEU A 484 49.56 1.16 -36.13
C LEU A 484 50.25 2.51 -35.99
N LEU A 485 49.50 3.62 -35.97
CA LEU A 485 50.05 4.96 -35.76
C LEU A 485 50.67 5.11 -34.37
N ARG A 486 50.06 4.58 -33.33
CA ARG A 486 50.62 4.54 -31.98
C ARG A 486 51.92 3.77 -31.93
N ASN A 487 51.96 2.59 -32.51
CA ASN A 487 53.13 1.72 -32.49
C ASN A 487 54.27 2.33 -33.29
N HIS A 488 53.96 3.04 -34.39
CA HIS A 488 54.97 3.79 -35.13
C HIS A 488 55.65 4.90 -34.29
N ILE A 489 54.86 5.64 -33.51
CA ILE A 489 55.42 6.65 -32.58
C ILE A 489 56.21 5.97 -31.44
N LEU A 490 55.72 4.83 -30.92
CA LEU A 490 56.41 4.06 -29.88
C LEU A 490 57.79 3.56 -30.30
N SER A 491 57.94 3.19 -31.57
CA SER A 491 59.27 2.74 -32.09
C SER A 491 60.36 3.79 -31.96
N TYR A 492 60.00 5.08 -32.03
CA TYR A 492 60.96 6.20 -31.81
C TYR A 492 61.20 6.49 -30.31
N VAL A 493 60.21 6.16 -29.43
CA VAL A 493 60.38 6.30 -27.99
C VAL A 493 61.31 5.23 -27.40
N LYS A 494 61.64 4.18 -28.20
CA LYS A 494 62.46 3.03 -27.79
C LYS A 494 61.96 2.37 -26.51
N SER A 495 60.66 2.16 -26.39
CA SER A 495 59.97 1.54 -25.26
C SER A 495 58.92 0.59 -25.75
N ASP A 496 58.83 -0.58 -25.16
CA ASP A 496 57.75 -1.58 -25.40
C ASP A 496 56.48 -1.32 -24.56
N ASP A 497 56.50 -0.34 -23.65
CA ASP A 497 55.35 0.01 -22.85
C ASP A 497 54.38 0.87 -23.66
N VAL A 498 53.27 0.24 -24.10
CA VAL A 498 52.17 0.88 -24.86
C VAL A 498 51.58 2.10 -24.16
N ASN A 499 51.68 2.22 -22.83
CA ASN A 499 51.17 3.36 -22.09
C ASN A 499 51.97 4.67 -22.30
N TYR A 500 53.12 4.59 -22.94
CA TYR A 500 53.90 5.79 -23.27
C TYR A 500 53.24 6.69 -24.31
N VAL A 501 52.38 6.12 -25.20
CA VAL A 501 51.59 6.86 -26.19
C VAL A 501 50.13 6.42 -26.06
N GLY A 502 49.28 7.30 -25.53
CA GLY A 502 47.85 7.02 -25.35
C GLY A 502 47.06 7.37 -26.61
N ILE A 503 46.10 6.52 -27.00
CA ILE A 503 45.07 6.86 -27.96
C ILE A 503 43.89 7.42 -27.13
N ASN A 504 43.45 8.64 -27.40
CA ASN A 504 42.38 9.31 -26.71
C ASN A 504 41.37 9.86 -27.69
N ARG A 505 40.11 9.99 -27.24
CA ARG A 505 39.02 10.61 -28.00
C ARG A 505 38.31 11.66 -27.16
N LEU A 506 38.03 12.80 -27.76
CA LEU A 506 37.16 13.83 -27.22
C LEU A 506 36.06 14.16 -28.24
N ASP A 507 34.83 14.40 -27.78
CA ASP A 507 33.68 14.62 -28.68
C ASP A 507 33.85 15.80 -29.63
N LYS A 508 34.63 16.83 -29.23
CA LYS A 508 34.91 18.02 -30.05
C LYS A 508 36.16 17.91 -30.90
N GLU A 509 37.11 17.05 -30.55
CA GLU A 509 38.43 16.97 -31.19
C GLU A 509 38.65 15.66 -31.95
N GLY A 510 37.77 14.67 -31.79
CA GLY A 510 37.92 13.34 -32.36
C GLY A 510 39.02 12.50 -31.69
N PHE A 511 39.56 11.53 -32.41
CA PHE A 511 40.71 10.74 -31.99
C PHE A 511 42.02 11.51 -32.14
N PHE A 512 42.88 11.37 -31.15
CA PHE A 512 44.23 11.90 -31.14
C PHE A 512 45.15 11.04 -30.27
N LEU A 513 46.43 11.12 -30.55
CA LEU A 513 47.48 10.49 -29.76
C LEU A 513 48.05 11.45 -28.75
N THR A 514 48.34 10.94 -27.54
CA THR A 514 48.94 11.73 -26.47
C THR A 514 50.21 11.12 -25.92
N LEU A 515 51.17 11.96 -25.63
CA LEU A 515 52.39 11.59 -24.89
C LEU A 515 52.82 12.76 -24.01
N THR A 516 53.71 12.51 -23.04
CA THR A 516 54.23 13.58 -22.21
C THR A 516 55.13 14.51 -23.03
N LYS A 517 55.17 15.81 -22.67
CA LYS A 517 55.99 16.82 -23.34
C LYS A 517 57.45 16.44 -23.36
N ASN A 518 57.96 15.86 -22.27
CA ASN A 518 59.36 15.43 -22.21
C ASN A 518 59.68 14.32 -23.22
N ARG A 519 58.79 13.30 -23.32
CA ARG A 519 58.96 12.21 -24.28
C ARG A 519 58.91 12.71 -25.73
N PHE A 520 57.95 13.58 -26.00
CA PHE A 520 57.84 14.17 -27.36
C PHE A 520 59.08 14.94 -27.75
N ASN A 521 59.67 15.76 -26.85
CA ASN A 521 60.86 16.50 -27.12
C ASN A 521 62.11 15.62 -27.43
N LEU A 522 62.17 14.42 -26.85
CA LEU A 522 63.25 13.45 -27.14
C LEU A 522 63.19 12.90 -28.54
N ILE A 523 62.00 12.67 -29.08
CA ILE A 523 61.78 12.04 -30.38
C ILE A 523 61.48 13.03 -31.49
N LYS A 524 61.33 14.32 -31.21
CA LYS A 524 60.76 15.33 -32.09
C LYS A 524 61.55 15.44 -33.40
N GLN A 525 62.92 15.44 -33.36
CA GLN A 525 63.73 15.59 -34.55
C GLN A 525 63.68 14.36 -35.45
N GLU A 526 63.67 13.16 -34.86
CA GLU A 526 63.67 11.90 -35.62
C GLU A 526 62.28 11.66 -36.20
N ILE A 527 61.23 11.84 -35.45
CA ILE A 527 59.83 11.54 -35.85
C ILE A 527 59.35 12.54 -36.91
N MET A 528 59.74 13.81 -36.86
CA MET A 528 59.33 14.81 -37.88
C MET A 528 59.81 14.49 -39.28
N ASN A 529 60.82 13.70 -39.40
CA ASN A 529 61.36 13.25 -40.71
C ASN A 529 60.83 11.87 -41.11
N SER A 530 59.98 11.27 -40.29
CA SER A 530 59.40 9.94 -40.54
C SER A 530 58.11 10.00 -41.36
N HIS A 531 57.74 8.85 -41.90
CA HIS A 531 56.49 8.65 -42.60
C HIS A 531 55.86 7.32 -42.18
N LEU A 532 54.53 7.23 -42.29
CA LEU A 532 53.77 6.01 -42.07
C LEU A 532 52.90 5.74 -43.30
N ILE A 533 52.83 4.49 -43.72
CA ILE A 533 51.97 4.05 -44.82
C ILE A 533 50.86 3.23 -44.17
N VAL A 534 49.61 3.63 -44.41
CA VAL A 534 48.40 2.91 -43.96
C VAL A 534 47.43 2.87 -45.16
N ASP A 535 46.97 1.69 -45.56
CA ASP A 535 46.07 1.48 -46.71
C ASP A 535 46.60 2.12 -48.01
N ASP A 536 47.90 2.01 -48.31
CA ASP A 536 48.60 2.59 -49.46
C ASP A 536 48.67 4.14 -49.50
N GLU A 537 48.15 4.82 -48.45
CA GLU A 537 48.29 6.26 -48.24
C GLU A 537 49.54 6.59 -47.41
N LEU A 538 50.28 7.61 -47.87
CA LEU A 538 51.53 8.08 -47.25
C LEU A 538 51.23 9.26 -46.31
N TYR A 539 51.50 9.10 -45.02
CA TYR A 539 51.35 10.13 -43.99
C TYR A 539 52.71 10.62 -43.52
N LEU A 540 53.04 11.88 -43.81
CA LEU A 540 54.31 12.50 -43.40
C LEU A 540 54.11 13.21 -42.02
N PHE A 541 54.91 12.92 -41.04
CA PHE A 541 54.80 13.52 -39.69
C PHE A 541 54.97 15.04 -39.66
N LYS A 542 55.66 15.63 -40.63
CA LYS A 542 55.78 17.09 -40.82
C LYS A 542 54.42 17.78 -41.05
N ASP A 543 53.43 17.03 -41.54
CA ASP A 543 52.07 17.54 -41.84
C ASP A 543 51.10 17.30 -40.68
N PHE A 544 51.58 16.76 -39.55
CA PHE A 544 50.73 16.49 -38.37
C PHE A 544 50.54 17.77 -37.56
N THR A 545 49.30 17.96 -37.08
CA THR A 545 48.96 19.04 -36.17
C THR A 545 49.31 18.65 -34.74
N ILE A 546 50.27 19.37 -34.14
CA ILE A 546 50.79 19.10 -32.81
C ILE A 546 50.35 20.20 -31.86
N LYS A 547 49.49 19.88 -30.89
CA LYS A 547 49.03 20.80 -29.85
C LYS A 547 49.79 20.52 -28.55
N ILE A 548 50.69 21.44 -28.17
CA ILE A 548 51.47 21.32 -26.94
C ILE A 548 50.70 21.92 -25.76
N GLN A 549 50.48 21.13 -24.73
CA GLN A 549 49.86 21.53 -23.45
C GLN A 549 50.95 21.64 -22.37
N THR A 550 50.56 21.97 -21.13
CA THR A 550 51.51 22.18 -20.02
C THR A 550 52.39 20.94 -19.79
N ASN A 551 51.81 19.75 -19.72
CA ASN A 551 52.49 18.49 -19.40
C ASN A 551 52.37 17.41 -20.49
N SER A 552 51.55 17.62 -21.52
CA SER A 552 51.27 16.66 -22.57
C SER A 552 51.28 17.28 -23.95
N VAL A 553 51.35 16.43 -24.95
CA VAL A 553 51.26 16.80 -26.35
C VAL A 553 50.15 15.97 -26.98
N LYS A 554 49.28 16.64 -27.73
CA LYS A 554 48.23 16.00 -28.54
C LYS A 554 48.70 16.01 -30.01
N ILE A 555 48.60 14.86 -30.65
CA ILE A 555 49.00 14.69 -32.06
C ILE A 555 47.73 14.33 -32.85
N PHE A 556 47.48 15.12 -33.89
CA PHE A 556 46.39 14.95 -34.85
C PHE A 556 46.98 14.82 -36.25
N CYS A 557 46.31 14.05 -37.09
CA CYS A 557 46.64 13.96 -38.50
C CYS A 557 45.39 13.66 -39.34
N LYS A 558 45.43 13.76 -40.64
CA LYS A 558 44.34 13.44 -41.54
C LYS A 558 43.75 12.04 -41.24
N LEU A 559 44.61 11.05 -40.97
CA LEU A 559 44.19 9.70 -40.62
C LEU A 559 43.33 9.69 -39.35
N THR A 560 43.71 10.42 -38.28
CA THR A 560 42.92 10.48 -37.04
C THR A 560 41.59 11.21 -37.24
N GLU A 561 41.53 12.21 -38.15
CA GLU A 561 40.30 12.92 -38.48
C GLU A 561 39.33 12.01 -39.28
N ASP A 562 39.83 11.39 -40.38
CA ASP A 562 39.07 10.46 -41.21
C ASP A 562 38.51 9.26 -40.38
N ILE A 563 39.34 8.70 -39.48
CA ILE A 563 38.91 7.64 -38.57
C ILE A 563 37.84 8.16 -37.59
N SER A 564 38.05 9.37 -37.06
CA SER A 564 37.08 9.96 -36.11
C SER A 564 35.69 10.11 -36.75
N ASP A 565 35.63 10.64 -37.97
CA ASP A 565 34.37 10.85 -38.66
C ASP A 565 33.64 9.52 -38.97
N LYS A 566 34.39 8.54 -39.47
CA LYS A 566 33.84 7.21 -39.76
C LYS A 566 33.39 6.49 -38.49
N TYR A 567 34.22 6.51 -37.44
CA TYR A 567 33.92 5.88 -36.18
C TYR A 567 32.68 6.49 -35.49
N VAL A 568 32.59 7.82 -35.46
CA VAL A 568 31.42 8.51 -34.89
C VAL A 568 30.17 8.24 -35.71
N HIS A 569 30.26 8.17 -37.02
CA HIS A 569 29.15 7.83 -37.89
C HIS A 569 28.67 6.40 -37.61
N ASN A 570 29.56 5.41 -37.53
CA ASN A 570 29.24 4.03 -37.22
C ASN A 570 28.63 3.91 -35.80
N LEU A 571 29.21 4.59 -34.82
CA LEU A 571 28.72 4.59 -33.45
C LEU A 571 27.27 5.12 -33.35
N ARG A 572 26.96 6.22 -34.07
CA ARG A 572 25.57 6.73 -34.11
C ARG A 572 24.62 5.72 -34.73
N LYS A 573 25.00 5.05 -35.79
CA LYS A 573 24.20 3.98 -36.40
C LYS A 573 24.00 2.80 -35.44
N ILE A 574 25.09 2.37 -34.76
CA ILE A 574 25.02 1.31 -33.75
C ILE A 574 24.02 1.70 -32.66
N ILE A 575 24.07 2.91 -32.12
CA ILE A 575 23.14 3.39 -31.09
C ILE A 575 21.68 3.38 -31.57
N GLU A 576 21.43 3.83 -32.80
CA GLU A 576 20.07 3.80 -33.39
C GLU A 576 19.59 2.36 -33.57
N LEU A 577 20.42 1.48 -34.12
CA LEU A 577 20.10 0.05 -34.27
C LEU A 577 19.90 -0.64 -32.93
N ASN A 578 20.70 -0.36 -31.92
CA ASN A 578 20.51 -0.89 -30.56
C ASN A 578 19.11 -0.60 -30.04
N LYS A 579 18.62 0.65 -30.17
CA LYS A 579 17.28 1.05 -29.73
C LYS A 579 16.16 0.33 -30.50
N LEU A 580 16.37 0.09 -31.79
CA LEU A 580 15.40 -0.66 -32.62
C LEU A 580 15.39 -2.14 -32.24
N VAL A 581 16.57 -2.79 -32.26
CA VAL A 581 16.71 -4.22 -31.95
C VAL A 581 16.23 -4.51 -30.52
N PHE A 582 16.54 -3.65 -29.54
CA PHE A 582 16.01 -3.80 -28.19
C PHE A 582 14.49 -3.87 -28.18
N LYS A 583 13.80 -2.93 -28.83
CA LYS A 583 12.34 -2.92 -28.89
C LYS A 583 11.77 -4.15 -29.62
N GLU A 584 12.43 -4.58 -30.69
CA GLU A 584 12.03 -5.79 -31.44
C GLU A 584 12.15 -7.05 -30.56
N LYS A 585 13.26 -7.18 -29.83
CA LYS A 585 13.47 -8.33 -28.92
C LYS A 585 12.53 -8.32 -27.71
N ILE A 586 12.25 -7.16 -27.12
CA ILE A 586 11.23 -7.04 -26.09
C ILE A 586 9.83 -7.44 -26.60
N ALA A 587 9.49 -7.07 -27.83
CA ALA A 587 8.22 -7.49 -28.44
C ALA A 587 8.19 -9.00 -28.76
N GLU A 588 9.33 -9.63 -29.10
CA GLU A 588 9.46 -11.09 -29.21
C GLU A 588 9.26 -11.77 -27.84
N PHE A 589 9.89 -11.26 -26.79
CA PHE A 589 9.73 -11.76 -25.43
C PHE A 589 8.29 -11.61 -24.91
N GLU A 590 7.63 -10.49 -25.22
CA GLU A 590 6.21 -10.30 -24.87
C GLU A 590 5.37 -11.42 -25.47
N LYS A 591 5.48 -11.68 -26.78
CA LYS A 591 4.71 -12.72 -27.47
C LYS A 591 4.96 -14.13 -26.91
N LYS A 592 6.20 -14.40 -26.48
CA LYS A 592 6.60 -15.74 -26.04
C LYS A 592 6.34 -15.98 -24.56
N PHE A 593 6.53 -14.97 -23.70
CA PHE A 593 6.60 -15.15 -22.25
C PHE A 593 5.59 -14.33 -21.43
N ALA A 594 4.74 -13.48 -22.06
CA ALA A 594 3.85 -12.59 -21.30
C ALA A 594 2.88 -13.37 -20.38
N ILE A 595 2.30 -14.47 -20.86
CA ILE A 595 1.39 -15.32 -20.07
C ILE A 595 2.14 -15.94 -18.89
N LEU A 596 3.32 -16.49 -19.15
CA LEU A 596 4.16 -17.08 -18.11
C LEU A 596 4.53 -16.04 -17.04
N LEU A 597 4.88 -14.83 -17.45
CA LEU A 597 5.19 -13.75 -16.49
C LEU A 597 3.99 -13.38 -15.62
N GLU A 598 2.78 -13.35 -16.18
CA GLU A 598 1.55 -13.10 -15.39
C GLU A 598 1.26 -14.22 -14.38
N GLU A 599 1.45 -15.47 -14.78
CA GLU A 599 1.29 -16.61 -13.89
C GLU A 599 2.37 -16.62 -12.78
N LEU A 600 3.60 -16.26 -13.11
CA LEU A 600 4.69 -16.09 -12.12
C LEU A 600 4.40 -14.97 -11.12
N VAL A 601 3.82 -13.86 -11.56
CA VAL A 601 3.37 -12.77 -10.67
C VAL A 601 2.42 -13.30 -9.61
N GLN A 602 1.39 -14.05 -10.03
CA GLN A 602 0.40 -14.62 -9.10
C GLN A 602 1.04 -15.65 -8.15
N PHE A 603 1.89 -16.51 -8.69
CA PHE A 603 2.60 -17.53 -7.93
C PHE A 603 3.50 -16.90 -6.84
N ILE A 604 4.34 -15.94 -7.21
CA ILE A 604 5.26 -15.28 -6.28
C ILE A 604 4.50 -14.46 -5.22
N ALA A 605 3.41 -13.77 -5.60
CA ALA A 605 2.57 -13.06 -4.65
C ALA A 605 1.97 -14.02 -3.60
N GLU A 606 1.49 -15.20 -4.01
CA GLU A 606 0.94 -16.23 -3.13
C GLU A 606 2.00 -16.77 -2.16
N VAL A 607 3.19 -17.09 -2.67
CA VAL A 607 4.31 -17.61 -1.85
C VAL A 607 4.77 -16.56 -0.84
N ASP A 608 4.98 -15.32 -1.27
CA ASP A 608 5.44 -14.23 -0.42
C ASP A 608 4.43 -13.91 0.70
N LEU A 609 3.14 -13.86 0.34
CA LEU A 609 2.09 -13.64 1.34
C LEU A 609 2.01 -14.79 2.36
N THR A 610 2.25 -16.03 1.91
CA THR A 610 2.31 -17.20 2.80
C THR A 610 3.48 -17.10 3.76
N VAL A 611 4.65 -16.71 3.29
CA VAL A 611 5.84 -16.44 4.12
C VAL A 611 5.56 -15.33 5.12
N SER A 612 4.94 -14.23 4.68
CA SER A 612 4.54 -13.10 5.55
C SER A 612 3.59 -13.55 6.68
N ASN A 613 2.59 -14.40 6.37
CA ASN A 613 1.68 -14.97 7.37
C ASN A 613 2.42 -15.82 8.40
N ILE A 614 3.35 -16.67 7.95
CA ILE A 614 4.17 -17.52 8.84
C ILE A 614 5.06 -16.67 9.75
N LYS A 615 5.71 -15.64 9.22
CA LYS A 615 6.54 -14.71 10.01
C LYS A 615 5.72 -14.02 11.10
N THR A 616 4.53 -13.54 10.74
CA THR A 616 3.60 -12.92 11.68
C THR A 616 3.20 -13.91 12.78
N ALA A 617 2.83 -15.14 12.37
CA ALA A 617 2.43 -16.20 13.28
C ALA A 617 3.55 -16.58 14.26
N LYS A 618 4.78 -16.71 13.79
CA LYS A 618 5.95 -16.99 14.64
C LYS A 618 6.27 -15.83 15.59
N LYS A 619 6.24 -14.59 15.08
CA LYS A 619 6.58 -13.41 15.86
C LYS A 619 5.61 -13.19 17.04
N TYR A 620 4.32 -13.39 16.84
CA TYR A 620 3.28 -13.11 17.83
C TYR A 620 2.61 -14.36 18.38
N ASN A 621 3.09 -15.55 18.05
CA ASN A 621 2.51 -16.83 18.47
C ASN A 621 1.00 -16.92 18.12
N TYR A 622 0.65 -16.66 16.83
CA TYR A 622 -0.71 -16.80 16.35
C TYR A 622 -1.03 -18.25 15.98
N SER A 623 -2.28 -18.62 16.07
CA SER A 623 -2.74 -19.99 15.82
C SER A 623 -3.49 -20.15 14.50
N CYS A 624 -3.48 -21.36 13.95
CA CYS A 624 -4.24 -21.71 12.75
C CYS A 624 -5.73 -21.87 13.09
N PRO A 625 -6.66 -21.07 12.48
CA PRO A 625 -8.09 -21.19 12.75
C PRO A 625 -8.66 -22.47 12.14
N LYS A 626 -9.74 -23.00 12.74
CA LYS A 626 -10.42 -24.24 12.30
C LYS A 626 -11.86 -23.93 11.90
N ILE A 627 -12.22 -24.27 10.67
CA ILE A 627 -13.59 -24.16 10.18
C ILE A 627 -14.41 -25.33 10.74
N VAL A 628 -15.56 -25.02 11.30
CA VAL A 628 -16.54 -25.98 11.84
C VAL A 628 -17.81 -25.90 11.02
N LYS A 629 -18.37 -27.04 10.65
CA LYS A 629 -19.68 -27.12 9.98
C LYS A 629 -20.73 -27.56 11.00
N SER A 630 -21.76 -26.75 11.19
CA SER A 630 -22.95 -27.14 11.88
C SER A 630 -23.86 -28.03 11.00
N LYS A 631 -24.63 -28.93 11.58
CA LYS A 631 -25.60 -29.76 10.85
C LYS A 631 -26.71 -28.94 10.22
N ASP A 632 -27.13 -27.86 10.90
CA ASP A 632 -28.25 -26.99 10.52
C ASP A 632 -27.81 -25.66 9.88
N ASN A 633 -26.56 -25.54 9.44
CA ASN A 633 -25.96 -24.28 8.97
C ASN A 633 -26.10 -23.13 9.98
N GLU A 634 -25.95 -23.44 11.25
CA GLU A 634 -25.94 -22.45 12.32
C GLU A 634 -24.58 -21.82 12.49
N ASN A 635 -24.55 -20.56 12.90
CA ASN A 635 -23.32 -19.85 13.17
C ASN A 635 -22.65 -20.35 14.43
N PHE A 636 -21.33 -20.29 14.40
CA PHE A 636 -20.49 -20.65 15.52
C PHE A 636 -19.20 -19.86 15.52
N LEU A 637 -18.81 -19.35 16.67
CA LEU A 637 -17.52 -18.68 16.90
C LEU A 637 -17.02 -19.01 18.30
N GLU A 638 -15.87 -19.64 18.40
CA GLU A 638 -15.14 -19.92 19.63
C GLU A 638 -13.73 -19.35 19.52
N LEU A 639 -13.37 -18.51 20.45
CA LEU A 639 -12.06 -17.87 20.57
C LEU A 639 -11.52 -18.13 21.98
N ILE A 640 -10.35 -18.75 22.08
CA ILE A 640 -9.66 -19.01 23.35
C ILE A 640 -8.40 -18.16 23.40
N ASP A 641 -8.17 -17.48 24.51
CA ASP A 641 -7.07 -16.54 24.71
C ASP A 641 -6.99 -15.50 23.58
N LEU A 642 -8.13 -14.89 23.24
CA LEU A 642 -8.21 -13.85 22.22
C LEU A 642 -7.41 -12.60 22.62
N ARG A 643 -6.67 -12.04 21.66
CA ARG A 643 -5.85 -10.83 21.83
C ARG A 643 -6.17 -9.81 20.75
N HIS A 644 -5.93 -8.54 21.03
CA HIS A 644 -6.02 -7.50 20.03
C HIS A 644 -4.65 -7.28 19.39
N PRO A 645 -4.44 -7.61 18.11
CA PRO A 645 -3.10 -7.65 17.50
C PRO A 645 -2.37 -6.30 17.57
N ILE A 646 -3.05 -5.20 17.29
CA ILE A 646 -2.45 -3.87 17.28
C ILE A 646 -2.06 -3.42 18.70
N ILE A 647 -2.89 -3.74 19.71
CA ILE A 647 -2.61 -3.36 21.10
C ILE A 647 -1.50 -4.24 21.68
N GLU A 648 -1.51 -5.55 21.38
CA GLU A 648 -0.49 -6.49 21.79
C GLU A 648 0.90 -6.11 21.26
N ALA A 649 0.96 -5.62 20.03
CA ALA A 649 2.22 -5.18 19.41
C ALA A 649 2.77 -3.87 19.99
N ASN A 650 1.96 -3.11 20.73
CA ASN A 650 2.42 -1.92 21.45
C ASN A 650 2.94 -2.31 22.83
N GLU A 651 4.24 -2.55 22.90
CA GLU A 651 4.95 -2.97 24.11
C GLU A 651 4.83 -1.98 25.29
N GLU A 652 4.41 -0.75 25.07
CA GLU A 652 4.25 0.26 26.13
C GLU A 652 3.03 -0.02 27.02
N GLN A 653 2.05 -0.78 26.51
CA GLN A 653 0.78 -1.03 27.23
C GLN A 653 0.78 -2.28 28.14
N GLY A 654 1.92 -2.95 28.30
CA GLY A 654 2.01 -4.17 29.09
C GLY A 654 1.61 -5.43 28.35
N ILE A 655 1.51 -6.55 29.06
CA ILE A 655 1.05 -7.82 28.53
C ILE A 655 -0.47 -7.74 28.31
N TYR A 656 -0.92 -8.04 27.10
CA TYR A 656 -2.34 -8.04 26.79
C TYR A 656 -3.09 -9.12 27.58
N VAL A 657 -4.18 -8.73 28.23
CA VAL A 657 -5.04 -9.65 28.99
C VAL A 657 -5.97 -10.38 28.02
N THR A 658 -5.77 -11.68 27.90
CA THR A 658 -6.55 -12.53 27.01
C THR A 658 -7.96 -12.82 27.53
N ASN A 659 -8.92 -13.00 26.62
CA ASN A 659 -10.30 -13.39 26.96
C ASN A 659 -10.78 -14.53 26.09
N ASP A 660 -11.67 -15.35 26.66
CA ASP A 660 -12.34 -16.44 25.98
C ASP A 660 -13.77 -16.02 25.63
N ILE A 661 -14.22 -16.32 24.41
CA ILE A 661 -15.57 -16.00 23.96
C ILE A 661 -16.15 -17.15 23.13
N ILE A 662 -17.44 -17.43 23.35
CA ILE A 662 -18.18 -18.38 22.51
C ILE A 662 -19.53 -17.79 22.12
N LEU A 663 -19.87 -17.94 20.85
CA LEU A 663 -21.11 -17.45 20.26
C LEU A 663 -21.68 -18.49 19.26
N GLY A 664 -22.99 -18.48 19.08
CA GLY A 664 -23.68 -19.41 18.18
C GLY A 664 -24.07 -20.72 18.84
N GLU A 665 -23.88 -21.85 18.16
CA GLU A 665 -24.30 -23.18 18.60
C GLU A 665 -23.36 -23.77 19.66
N LEU A 666 -23.76 -23.74 20.92
CA LEU A 666 -22.94 -24.19 22.06
C LEU A 666 -22.59 -25.69 22.06
N SER A 667 -23.36 -26.49 21.34
CA SER A 667 -23.10 -27.93 21.22
C SER A 667 -21.77 -28.21 20.56
N LEU A 668 -21.28 -27.29 19.70
CA LEU A 668 -20.03 -27.34 18.98
C LEU A 668 -18.81 -26.91 19.82
N ALA A 669 -19.05 -26.44 21.06
CA ALA A 669 -17.97 -25.98 21.91
C ALA A 669 -16.91 -27.04 22.17
N SER A 670 -15.63 -26.64 22.15
CA SER A 670 -14.50 -27.53 22.42
C SER A 670 -14.50 -28.02 23.87
N LYS A 671 -13.86 -29.13 24.12
CA LYS A 671 -13.64 -29.61 25.48
C LYS A 671 -12.80 -28.62 26.29
N GLU A 672 -11.81 -28.01 25.68
CA GLU A 672 -10.94 -27.00 26.30
C GLU A 672 -11.72 -25.77 26.78
N TYR A 673 -12.68 -25.26 25.98
CA TYR A 673 -13.55 -24.17 26.40
C TYR A 673 -14.42 -24.58 27.60
N LYS A 674 -15.04 -25.77 27.53
CA LYS A 674 -15.89 -26.32 28.59
C LYS A 674 -15.14 -26.46 29.91
N ASP A 675 -13.93 -27.00 29.85
CA ASP A 675 -13.11 -27.22 31.05
C ASP A 675 -12.56 -25.91 31.66
N ASN A 676 -12.23 -24.90 30.83
CA ASN A 676 -11.65 -23.62 31.30
C ASN A 676 -12.69 -22.63 31.85
N VAL A 677 -13.81 -22.48 31.15
CA VAL A 677 -14.77 -21.39 31.43
C VAL A 677 -15.86 -21.83 32.39
N ILE A 678 -16.29 -23.08 32.33
CA ILE A 678 -17.42 -23.57 33.16
C ILE A 678 -16.99 -23.89 34.58
N ILE A 679 -15.77 -24.37 34.77
CA ILE A 679 -15.26 -24.82 36.09
C ILE A 679 -14.80 -23.66 36.95
N LYS A 680 -14.26 -22.58 36.35
CA LYS A 680 -13.65 -21.46 37.09
C LYS A 680 -14.64 -20.35 37.48
N ASN A 681 -15.80 -20.26 36.83
CA ASN A 681 -16.79 -19.22 37.07
C ASN A 681 -18.06 -19.86 37.61
N SER A 682 -18.46 -19.52 38.82
CA SER A 682 -19.56 -20.06 39.61
C SER A 682 -20.98 -19.86 39.05
N ASN A 683 -21.13 -19.40 37.81
CA ASN A 683 -22.42 -19.35 37.10
C ASN A 683 -22.30 -20.10 35.77
N PRO A 684 -22.84 -21.29 35.62
CA PRO A 684 -22.83 -22.03 34.39
C PRO A 684 -23.64 -21.29 33.34
N ILE A 685 -23.04 -21.00 32.16
CA ILE A 685 -23.83 -20.86 30.94
C ILE A 685 -24.72 -22.07 30.87
N ASN A 686 -26.03 -21.85 30.90
CA ASN A 686 -26.96 -22.96 30.89
C ASN A 686 -26.82 -23.70 29.54
N MET A 687 -25.95 -24.74 29.51
CA MET A 687 -25.63 -25.54 28.32
C MET A 687 -26.87 -26.29 27.77
N ASN A 688 -27.98 -26.28 28.50
CA ASN A 688 -29.26 -26.77 27.98
C ASN A 688 -29.89 -25.80 26.97
N ASN A 689 -29.43 -24.55 26.88
CA ASN A 689 -29.73 -23.66 25.76
C ASN A 689 -28.67 -23.89 24.68
N ASN A 690 -29.06 -24.53 23.59
CA ASN A 690 -28.15 -24.92 22.52
C ASN A 690 -27.55 -23.74 21.74
N LYS A 691 -28.02 -22.52 21.94
CA LYS A 691 -27.60 -21.34 21.12
C LYS A 691 -27.32 -20.11 21.98
N MET A 692 -26.26 -19.36 21.64
CA MET A 692 -25.88 -18.08 22.23
C MET A 692 -25.61 -17.07 21.10
N HIS A 693 -26.57 -16.25 20.75
CA HIS A 693 -26.44 -15.31 19.63
C HIS A 693 -25.91 -13.93 20.03
N GLY A 694 -26.25 -13.47 21.24
CA GLY A 694 -25.97 -12.11 21.69
C GLY A 694 -25.13 -12.03 22.96
N VAL A 695 -24.18 -11.10 22.97
CA VAL A 695 -23.44 -10.65 24.14
C VAL A 695 -23.73 -9.18 24.39
N LEU A 696 -24.21 -8.85 25.58
CA LEU A 696 -24.25 -7.48 26.10
C LEU A 696 -22.99 -7.28 26.95
N LEU A 697 -22.05 -6.47 26.45
CA LEU A 697 -20.74 -6.25 27.07
C LEU A 697 -20.74 -4.96 27.88
N TYR A 698 -20.67 -5.10 29.19
CA TYR A 698 -20.64 -4.00 30.13
C TYR A 698 -19.21 -3.69 30.59
N GLY A 699 -19.01 -2.54 31.17
CA GLY A 699 -17.77 -2.08 31.77
C GLY A 699 -17.61 -0.58 31.64
N ILE A 700 -16.82 0.01 32.49
CA ILE A 700 -16.52 1.45 32.48
C ILE A 700 -15.68 1.81 31.26
N ASN A 701 -15.62 3.12 30.94
CA ASN A 701 -14.73 3.60 29.89
C ASN A 701 -13.27 3.22 30.24
N SER A 702 -12.46 2.94 29.22
CA SER A 702 -11.08 2.44 29.35
C SER A 702 -10.94 1.00 29.89
N SER A 703 -12.02 0.27 30.19
CA SER A 703 -11.92 -1.14 30.60
C SER A 703 -11.51 -2.08 29.46
N GLY A 704 -11.66 -1.66 28.20
CA GLY A 704 -11.26 -2.43 27.02
C GLY A 704 -12.42 -3.04 26.22
N LYS A 705 -13.69 -2.60 26.41
CA LYS A 705 -14.87 -3.09 25.65
C LYS A 705 -14.69 -3.02 24.14
N SER A 706 -14.41 -1.83 23.64
CA SER A 706 -14.19 -1.59 22.20
C SER A 706 -13.00 -2.39 21.66
N SER A 707 -11.92 -2.52 22.44
CA SER A 707 -10.75 -3.31 22.07
C SER A 707 -11.08 -4.79 21.93
N LEU A 708 -11.87 -5.35 22.85
CA LEU A 708 -12.32 -6.75 22.74
C LEU A 708 -13.21 -6.99 21.53
N MET A 709 -14.16 -6.10 21.27
CA MET A 709 -15.03 -6.21 20.08
C MET A 709 -14.22 -6.10 18.79
N LYS A 710 -13.29 -5.15 18.71
CA LYS A 710 -12.38 -5.02 17.56
C LYS A 710 -11.56 -6.29 17.36
N ALA A 711 -11.03 -6.89 18.45
CA ALA A 711 -10.28 -8.13 18.37
C ALA A 711 -11.11 -9.29 17.79
N ILE A 712 -12.39 -9.40 18.14
CA ILE A 712 -13.32 -10.41 17.57
C ILE A 712 -13.46 -10.19 16.05
N GLY A 713 -13.77 -8.97 15.64
CA GLY A 713 -13.93 -8.63 14.21
C GLY A 713 -12.66 -8.88 13.39
N ILE A 714 -11.51 -8.45 13.91
CA ILE A 714 -10.20 -8.67 13.29
C ILE A 714 -9.92 -10.17 13.15
N ALA A 715 -10.15 -10.97 14.20
CA ALA A 715 -9.91 -12.41 14.16
C ALA A 715 -10.77 -13.10 13.08
N VAL A 716 -12.03 -12.71 12.90
CA VAL A 716 -12.90 -13.24 11.84
C VAL A 716 -12.40 -12.82 10.45
N ILE A 717 -12.03 -11.56 10.24
CA ILE A 717 -11.48 -11.08 8.98
C ILE A 717 -10.19 -11.83 8.63
N MET A 718 -9.24 -11.95 9.57
CA MET A 718 -8.00 -12.69 9.37
C MET A 718 -8.26 -14.16 9.04
N ALA A 719 -9.15 -14.84 9.77
CA ALA A 719 -9.46 -16.24 9.55
C ALA A 719 -10.05 -16.48 8.15
N GLN A 720 -11.00 -15.64 7.69
CA GLN A 720 -11.59 -15.79 6.36
C GLN A 720 -10.70 -15.23 5.23
N ALA A 721 -9.73 -14.41 5.53
CA ALA A 721 -8.66 -14.08 4.60
C ALA A 721 -7.62 -15.22 4.44
N GLY A 722 -7.66 -16.24 5.32
CA GLY A 722 -6.74 -17.38 5.31
C GLY A 722 -5.44 -17.13 6.08
N PHE A 723 -5.48 -16.25 7.09
CA PHE A 723 -4.34 -15.96 7.97
C PHE A 723 -4.44 -16.69 9.31
N TYR A 724 -3.32 -16.84 9.98
CA TYR A 724 -3.28 -17.22 11.38
C TYR A 724 -3.83 -16.07 12.23
N VAL A 725 -4.43 -16.40 13.37
CA VAL A 725 -5.24 -15.48 14.17
C VAL A 725 -4.65 -15.21 15.57
N PRO A 726 -4.89 -14.03 16.14
CA PRO A 726 -4.32 -13.62 17.43
C PRO A 726 -5.03 -14.27 18.62
N CYS A 727 -5.04 -15.58 18.69
CA CYS A 727 -5.60 -16.35 19.78
C CYS A 727 -4.89 -17.70 19.93
N LYS A 728 -5.09 -18.37 21.04
CA LYS A 728 -4.56 -19.73 21.28
C LYS A 728 -5.29 -20.76 20.42
N SER A 729 -6.58 -20.62 20.27
CA SER A 729 -7.41 -21.47 19.41
C SER A 729 -8.63 -20.71 18.91
N MET A 730 -8.92 -20.87 17.62
CA MET A 730 -10.14 -20.37 17.00
C MET A 730 -10.86 -21.48 16.25
N ARG A 731 -12.18 -21.60 16.51
CA ARG A 731 -13.09 -22.47 15.77
C ARG A 731 -14.29 -21.64 15.35
N PHE A 732 -14.64 -21.68 14.07
CA PHE A 732 -15.67 -20.80 13.53
C PHE A 732 -16.42 -21.42 12.36
N SER A 733 -17.65 -20.99 12.13
CA SER A 733 -18.38 -21.16 10.87
C SER A 733 -18.13 -19.97 9.96
N ILE A 734 -18.36 -20.14 8.66
CA ILE A 734 -18.18 -19.05 7.67
C ILE A 734 -19.25 -17.98 7.88
N PHE A 735 -18.82 -16.73 8.01
CA PHE A 735 -19.68 -15.56 8.05
C PHE A 735 -19.90 -14.99 6.65
N ASP A 736 -21.14 -14.53 6.40
CA ASP A 736 -21.51 -13.84 5.16
C ASP A 736 -21.25 -12.34 5.22
N ALA A 737 -21.34 -11.76 6.43
CA ALA A 737 -21.13 -10.34 6.65
C ALA A 737 -20.55 -10.02 8.04
N VAL A 738 -19.79 -8.94 8.12
CA VAL A 738 -19.38 -8.28 9.37
C VAL A 738 -19.86 -6.84 9.32
N TYR A 739 -20.68 -6.45 10.27
CA TYR A 739 -21.15 -5.08 10.45
C TYR A 739 -20.54 -4.50 11.72
N THR A 740 -20.09 -3.27 11.61
CA THR A 740 -19.59 -2.53 12.77
C THR A 740 -20.39 -1.26 13.00
N ARG A 741 -20.60 -0.93 14.25
CA ARG A 741 -20.99 0.39 14.71
C ARG A 741 -20.16 0.70 15.95
N ILE A 742 -18.93 1.12 15.71
CA ILE A 742 -18.00 1.51 16.76
C ILE A 742 -17.86 3.03 16.63
N SER A 743 -18.12 3.76 17.73
CA SER A 743 -18.17 5.22 17.72
C SER A 743 -16.93 5.81 17.00
N GLY A 744 -17.17 6.51 15.93
CA GLY A 744 -16.22 7.25 15.12
C GLY A 744 -16.59 8.72 15.10
N ALA A 745 -15.72 9.57 14.62
CA ALA A 745 -15.90 10.99 14.52
C ALA A 745 -17.20 11.38 13.80
N ASP A 746 -17.81 12.47 14.24
CA ASP A 746 -18.94 13.10 13.55
C ASP A 746 -18.59 13.30 12.07
N ASN A 747 -19.43 12.79 11.20
CA ASN A 747 -19.23 12.98 9.77
C ASN A 747 -19.74 14.37 9.36
N ILE A 748 -18.97 15.38 9.74
CA ILE A 748 -19.24 16.80 9.49
C ILE A 748 -19.39 17.06 7.98
N ALA A 749 -18.71 16.27 7.15
CA ALA A 749 -18.77 16.39 5.70
C ALA A 749 -20.16 16.07 5.12
N LYS A 750 -20.92 15.17 5.75
CA LYS A 750 -22.29 14.83 5.32
C LYS A 750 -23.38 15.77 5.85
N GLY A 751 -23.02 16.71 6.74
CA GLY A 751 -23.97 17.62 7.38
C GLY A 751 -25.06 16.91 8.22
N LEU A 752 -24.82 15.63 8.56
CA LEU A 752 -25.73 14.80 9.36
C LEU A 752 -25.27 14.82 10.82
N SER A 753 -26.24 14.87 11.75
CA SER A 753 -25.93 14.68 13.16
C SER A 753 -25.41 13.25 13.40
N SER A 754 -24.59 13.08 14.43
CA SER A 754 -24.08 11.74 14.85
C SER A 754 -25.21 10.73 15.02
N PHE A 755 -26.35 11.15 15.57
CA PHE A 755 -27.54 10.32 15.72
C PHE A 755 -28.16 9.89 14.36
N ALA A 756 -28.21 10.79 13.38
CA ALA A 756 -28.74 10.45 12.05
C ALA A 756 -27.86 9.45 11.33
N VAL A 757 -26.54 9.60 11.41
CA VAL A 757 -25.57 8.62 10.87
C VAL A 757 -25.77 7.25 11.54
N GLU A 758 -25.91 7.24 12.85
CA GLU A 758 -26.12 6.03 13.63
C GLU A 758 -27.40 5.29 13.23
N MET A 759 -28.49 6.02 13.04
CA MET A 759 -29.78 5.43 12.60
C MET A 759 -29.69 4.87 11.17
N LEU A 760 -28.94 5.50 10.28
CA LEU A 760 -28.69 5.00 8.93
C LEU A 760 -27.86 3.70 8.95
N GLU A 761 -26.82 3.64 9.78
CA GLU A 761 -26.00 2.44 9.95
C GLU A 761 -26.80 1.27 10.54
N LEU A 762 -27.64 1.51 11.55
CA LEU A 762 -28.57 0.52 12.10
C LEU A 762 -29.59 0.07 11.04
N LYS A 763 -30.14 0.99 10.25
CA LYS A 763 -31.03 0.66 9.14
C LYS A 763 -30.34 -0.29 8.14
N ASN A 764 -29.08 -0.01 7.78
CA ASN A 764 -28.30 -0.87 6.89
C ASN A 764 -28.13 -2.29 7.48
N ILE A 765 -27.80 -2.38 8.78
CA ILE A 765 -27.70 -3.66 9.47
C ILE A 765 -29.01 -4.42 9.38
N PHE A 766 -30.15 -3.78 9.73
CA PHE A 766 -31.44 -4.44 9.76
C PHE A 766 -32.01 -4.87 8.40
N ASN A 767 -31.59 -4.18 7.33
CA ASN A 767 -32.01 -4.50 5.97
C ASN A 767 -31.19 -5.63 5.36
N ARG A 768 -29.93 -5.79 5.76
CA ARG A 768 -28.94 -6.65 5.06
C ARG A 768 -28.41 -7.80 5.91
N ALA A 769 -28.46 -7.70 7.24
CA ALA A 769 -27.99 -8.77 8.11
C ALA A 769 -28.79 -10.06 7.90
N SER A 770 -28.12 -11.18 7.91
CA SER A 770 -28.64 -12.55 7.89
C SER A 770 -28.30 -13.27 9.19
N LYS A 771 -28.77 -14.48 9.36
CA LYS A 771 -28.34 -15.34 10.47
C LYS A 771 -26.79 -15.54 10.46
N ASN A 772 -26.16 -15.49 9.28
CA ASN A 772 -24.73 -15.69 9.12
C ASN A 772 -23.92 -14.36 9.21
N SER A 773 -24.45 -13.37 9.92
CA SER A 773 -23.79 -12.08 10.13
C SER A 773 -23.18 -11.98 11.52
N LEU A 774 -22.05 -11.29 11.61
CA LEU A 774 -21.45 -10.82 12.86
C LEU A 774 -21.68 -9.31 12.99
N ILE A 775 -22.32 -8.87 14.06
CA ILE A 775 -22.63 -7.47 14.33
C ILE A 775 -21.89 -7.00 15.60
N LEU A 776 -21.09 -5.95 15.48
CA LEU A 776 -20.28 -5.36 16.53
C LEU A 776 -20.74 -3.92 16.77
N GLY A 777 -21.43 -3.67 17.89
CA GLY A 777 -21.98 -2.38 18.24
C GLY A 777 -21.40 -1.81 19.52
N ASP A 778 -20.84 -0.59 19.47
CA ASP A 778 -20.29 0.11 20.63
C ASP A 778 -21.12 1.34 20.97
N GLU A 779 -21.61 1.42 22.19
CA GLU A 779 -22.37 2.56 22.74
C GLU A 779 -23.49 3.06 21.81
N ILE A 780 -24.28 2.12 21.26
CA ILE A 780 -25.39 2.46 20.36
C ILE A 780 -26.38 3.39 21.06
N SER A 781 -26.85 4.42 20.33
CA SER A 781 -27.78 5.45 20.79
C SER A 781 -27.30 6.33 21.95
N HIS A 782 -25.96 6.52 22.05
CA HIS A 782 -25.38 7.45 23.03
C HIS A 782 -25.72 8.92 22.71
N SER A 783 -26.03 9.23 21.44
CA SER A 783 -26.26 10.60 20.95
C SER A 783 -27.70 11.10 21.15
N THR A 784 -28.56 10.37 21.87
CA THR A 784 -29.96 10.75 22.09
C THR A 784 -30.33 10.68 23.57
N GLU A 785 -31.58 11.05 23.90
CA GLU A 785 -32.09 10.96 25.28
C GLU A 785 -32.08 9.51 25.80
N THR A 786 -31.86 9.32 27.08
CA THR A 786 -31.65 8.01 27.71
C THR A 786 -32.80 7.02 27.46
N MET A 787 -34.07 7.46 27.53
CA MET A 787 -35.21 6.56 27.35
C MET A 787 -35.40 6.14 25.89
N SER A 788 -35.22 7.07 24.93
CA SER A 788 -35.23 6.75 23.51
C SER A 788 -34.06 5.85 23.14
N GLY A 789 -32.86 6.14 23.65
CA GLY A 789 -31.69 5.31 23.46
C GLY A 789 -31.86 3.88 23.97
N LEU A 790 -32.39 3.73 25.21
CA LEU A 790 -32.70 2.43 25.80
C LEU A 790 -33.70 1.65 24.93
N SER A 791 -34.75 2.33 24.45
CA SER A 791 -35.79 1.71 23.59
C SER A 791 -35.22 1.26 22.24
N ILE A 792 -34.37 2.05 21.59
CA ILE A 792 -33.71 1.73 20.31
C ILE A 792 -32.79 0.52 20.48
N VAL A 793 -31.95 0.50 21.52
CA VAL A 793 -31.04 -0.61 21.77
C VAL A 793 -31.79 -1.88 22.08
N ALA A 794 -32.84 -1.81 22.97
CA ALA A 794 -33.69 -2.95 23.30
C ALA A 794 -34.37 -3.53 22.05
N SER A 795 -34.96 -2.66 21.21
CA SER A 795 -35.59 -3.09 19.95
C SER A 795 -34.59 -3.71 18.98
N SER A 796 -33.35 -3.17 18.91
CA SER A 796 -32.27 -3.72 18.11
C SER A 796 -31.89 -5.14 18.55
N ILE A 797 -31.73 -5.34 19.85
CA ILE A 797 -31.46 -6.65 20.47
C ILE A 797 -32.56 -7.67 20.12
N LEU A 798 -33.83 -7.28 20.31
CA LEU A 798 -34.97 -8.14 20.00
C LEU A 798 -35.00 -8.55 18.52
N LYS A 799 -34.75 -7.58 17.63
CA LYS A 799 -34.72 -7.82 16.17
C LYS A 799 -33.58 -8.74 15.77
N LEU A 800 -32.37 -8.53 16.27
CA LEU A 800 -31.20 -9.36 15.97
C LEU A 800 -31.32 -10.76 16.58
N SER A 801 -31.85 -10.87 17.81
CA SER A 801 -32.16 -12.17 18.43
C SER A 801 -33.15 -12.98 17.61
N LYS A 802 -34.20 -12.33 17.08
CA LYS A 802 -35.16 -12.98 16.18
C LYS A 802 -34.57 -13.40 14.85
N LEU A 803 -33.58 -12.66 14.35
CA LEU A 803 -32.85 -12.97 13.12
C LEU A 803 -31.84 -14.11 13.32
N GLU A 804 -31.58 -14.49 14.59
CA GLU A 804 -30.52 -15.45 14.98
C GLU A 804 -29.11 -15.04 14.54
N ALA A 805 -28.85 -13.74 14.32
CA ALA A 805 -27.55 -13.21 13.98
C ALA A 805 -26.65 -13.13 15.22
N ILE A 806 -25.35 -13.35 15.04
CA ILE A 806 -24.37 -13.19 16.13
C ILE A 806 -24.09 -11.69 16.33
N PHE A 807 -24.22 -11.20 17.55
CA PHE A 807 -23.93 -9.83 17.89
C PHE A 807 -23.22 -9.66 19.24
N VAL A 808 -22.37 -8.64 19.32
CA VAL A 808 -21.73 -8.16 20.56
C VAL A 808 -21.99 -6.66 20.67
N PHE A 809 -22.75 -6.27 21.70
CA PHE A 809 -23.08 -4.88 21.97
C PHE A 809 -22.42 -4.43 23.26
N ALA A 810 -21.47 -3.50 23.16
CA ALA A 810 -20.97 -2.81 24.34
C ALA A 810 -21.92 -1.67 24.72
N THR A 811 -22.24 -1.57 26.00
CA THR A 811 -23.22 -0.61 26.47
C THR A 811 -22.98 -0.24 27.95
N HIS A 812 -23.44 0.95 28.30
CA HIS A 812 -23.54 1.42 29.70
C HIS A 812 -25.00 1.35 30.25
N LEU A 813 -25.93 0.87 29.43
CA LEU A 813 -27.36 0.81 29.81
C LEU A 813 -27.64 -0.41 30.70
N HIS A 814 -27.30 -0.31 31.99
CA HIS A 814 -27.46 -1.40 32.95
C HIS A 814 -28.90 -1.86 33.15
N GLN A 815 -29.90 -1.07 32.72
CA GLN A 815 -31.33 -1.38 32.76
C GLN A 815 -31.77 -2.39 31.68
N LEU A 816 -30.99 -2.61 30.63
CA LEU A 816 -31.33 -3.50 29.53
C LEU A 816 -31.72 -4.93 29.97
N PRO A 817 -30.97 -5.60 30.87
CA PRO A 817 -31.36 -6.94 31.34
C PRO A 817 -32.60 -6.99 32.19
N GLU A 818 -33.05 -5.83 32.73
CA GLU A 818 -34.26 -5.71 33.55
C GLU A 818 -35.55 -5.57 32.71
N ILE A 819 -35.40 -5.25 31.41
CA ILE A 819 -36.52 -5.17 30.50
C ILE A 819 -37.11 -6.58 30.30
N GLU A 820 -38.39 -6.77 30.58
CA GLU A 820 -39.07 -8.07 30.57
C GLU A 820 -38.88 -8.84 29.26
N GLU A 821 -38.95 -8.17 28.12
CA GLU A 821 -38.78 -8.75 26.80
C GLU A 821 -37.34 -9.26 26.58
N ILE A 822 -36.33 -8.56 27.11
CA ILE A 822 -34.91 -8.97 27.03
C ILE A 822 -34.60 -10.07 28.05
N ALA A 823 -35.11 -9.94 29.26
CA ALA A 823 -34.94 -10.94 30.31
C ALA A 823 -35.50 -12.33 29.93
N LYS A 824 -36.50 -12.39 29.05
CA LYS A 824 -37.08 -13.64 28.50
C LYS A 824 -36.19 -14.30 27.45
N LEU A 825 -35.19 -13.59 26.86
CA LEU A 825 -34.34 -14.12 25.81
C LEU A 825 -33.27 -15.04 26.41
N LYS A 826 -33.31 -16.32 26.05
CA LYS A 826 -32.37 -17.34 26.55
C LYS A 826 -31.08 -17.43 25.73
N ASN A 827 -31.04 -16.78 24.58
CA ASN A 827 -29.90 -16.80 23.63
C ASN A 827 -29.02 -15.57 23.72
N ILE A 828 -29.15 -14.77 24.78
CA ILE A 828 -28.34 -13.57 25.04
C ILE A 828 -27.75 -13.67 26.45
N ILE A 829 -26.54 -13.20 26.62
CA ILE A 829 -25.82 -13.17 27.88
C ILE A 829 -25.27 -11.76 28.15
N ALA A 830 -25.35 -11.35 29.40
CA ALA A 830 -24.66 -10.16 29.91
C ALA A 830 -23.29 -10.56 30.46
N LEU A 831 -22.25 -9.89 29.94
CA LEU A 831 -20.87 -10.03 30.41
C LEU A 831 -20.30 -8.65 30.73
N HIS A 832 -19.34 -8.58 31.63
CA HIS A 832 -18.61 -7.35 31.89
C HIS A 832 -17.11 -7.59 32.00
N LEU A 833 -16.34 -6.55 31.68
CA LEU A 833 -14.90 -6.54 31.95
C LEU A 833 -14.67 -6.12 33.39
N SER A 834 -14.07 -7.03 34.18
CA SER A 834 -13.90 -6.83 35.59
C SER A 834 -12.97 -5.67 35.92
N VAL A 835 -13.43 -4.88 36.90
CA VAL A 835 -12.69 -3.75 37.46
C VAL A 835 -12.86 -3.82 38.97
N MET A 836 -11.76 -3.69 39.68
CA MET A 836 -11.79 -3.64 41.15
C MET A 836 -11.33 -2.28 41.63
N TYR A 837 -11.98 -1.73 42.61
CA TYR A 837 -11.56 -0.53 43.32
C TYR A 837 -10.91 -0.91 44.62
N LYS A 838 -9.66 -0.47 44.84
CA LYS A 838 -8.93 -0.64 46.10
C LYS A 838 -9.06 0.65 46.91
N ASP A 839 -9.90 0.61 47.92
CA ASP A 839 -10.16 1.75 48.82
C ASP A 839 -8.91 2.27 49.51
N GLU A 840 -8.04 1.39 49.96
CA GLU A 840 -6.82 1.73 50.71
C GLU A 840 -5.79 2.48 49.84
N GLU A 841 -5.81 2.25 48.56
CA GLU A 841 -4.84 2.83 47.59
C GLU A 841 -5.47 3.90 46.66
N ASP A 842 -6.74 4.17 46.72
CA ASP A 842 -7.54 5.09 45.86
C ASP A 842 -7.37 4.79 44.38
N LYS A 843 -7.51 3.53 44.00
CA LYS A 843 -7.02 3.03 42.75
C LYS A 843 -7.99 2.06 42.12
N LEU A 844 -8.29 2.30 40.81
CA LEU A 844 -9.00 1.33 40.00
C LEU A 844 -8.01 0.37 39.36
N ILE A 845 -8.25 -0.90 39.54
CA ILE A 845 -7.50 -2.01 38.93
C ILE A 845 -8.35 -2.55 37.81
N PHE A 846 -7.87 -2.42 36.56
CA PHE A 846 -8.48 -2.98 35.37
C PHE A 846 -7.95 -4.42 35.15
N ASP A 847 -8.67 -5.40 35.71
CA ASP A 847 -8.35 -6.82 35.48
C ASP A 847 -8.57 -7.21 34.01
N ARG A 848 -9.49 -6.52 33.32
CA ARG A 848 -9.81 -6.72 31.89
C ARG A 848 -10.23 -8.14 31.53
N LYS A 849 -10.59 -8.97 32.52
CA LYS A 849 -11.15 -10.30 32.31
C LYS A 849 -12.67 -10.24 32.19
N LEU A 850 -13.22 -11.05 31.29
CA LEU A 850 -14.66 -11.23 31.17
C LEU A 850 -15.22 -11.96 32.38
N ALA A 851 -16.30 -11.40 32.95
CA ALA A 851 -17.08 -12.00 34.03
C ALA A 851 -18.57 -11.93 33.69
N PHE A 852 -19.40 -12.77 34.33
CA PHE A 852 -20.84 -12.83 34.10
C PHE A 852 -21.60 -11.67 34.77
N GLY A 853 -22.70 -11.26 34.12
CA GLY A 853 -23.56 -10.16 34.57
C GLY A 853 -23.14 -8.79 34.04
N SER A 854 -23.90 -7.75 34.43
CA SER A 854 -23.70 -6.37 34.01
C SER A 854 -22.59 -5.64 34.78
N GLY A 855 -22.05 -6.27 35.83
CA GLY A 855 -21.05 -5.61 36.70
C GLY A 855 -21.65 -4.45 37.52
N SER A 856 -20.81 -3.70 38.23
CA SER A 856 -21.23 -2.51 38.98
C SER A 856 -21.36 -1.30 38.06
N SER A 857 -22.39 -0.49 38.26
CA SER A 857 -22.67 0.73 37.51
C SER A 857 -22.00 1.99 38.06
N MET A 858 -21.23 1.89 39.17
CA MET A 858 -20.88 3.06 40.00
C MET A 858 -19.38 3.35 40.11
N TYR A 859 -18.64 3.26 39.02
CA TYR A 859 -17.20 3.58 39.05
C TYR A 859 -16.80 4.95 38.46
N GLY A 860 -17.74 5.78 38.02
CA GLY A 860 -17.42 7.04 37.35
C GLY A 860 -16.72 8.07 38.26
N LEU A 861 -17.19 8.20 39.52
CA LEU A 861 -16.58 9.09 40.50
C LEU A 861 -15.29 8.51 41.06
N GLU A 862 -15.19 7.20 41.22
CA GLU A 862 -13.97 6.49 41.62
C GLU A 862 -12.87 6.65 40.54
N TYR A 863 -13.25 6.67 39.26
CA TYR A 863 -12.34 6.96 38.17
C TYR A 863 -11.84 8.43 38.19
N ALA A 864 -12.79 9.38 38.34
CA ALA A 864 -12.44 10.79 38.48
C ALA A 864 -11.54 11.06 39.71
N LYS A 865 -11.78 10.36 40.80
CA LYS A 865 -11.02 10.39 42.03
C LYS A 865 -9.59 9.85 41.82
N SER A 866 -9.45 8.74 41.13
CA SER A 866 -8.15 8.16 40.76
C SER A 866 -7.32 9.01 39.80
N LEU A 867 -7.95 9.94 39.05
CA LEU A 867 -7.29 10.95 38.22
C LEU A 867 -6.92 12.20 39.00
N HIS A 868 -7.06 12.20 40.34
CA HIS A 868 -6.76 13.31 41.23
C HIS A 868 -7.54 14.61 40.90
N MET A 869 -8.81 14.47 40.48
CA MET A 869 -9.70 15.61 40.34
C MET A 869 -9.82 16.38 41.65
N ASP A 870 -10.12 17.66 41.60
CA ASP A 870 -10.24 18.52 42.75
C ASP A 870 -11.11 17.93 43.85
N LYS A 871 -10.63 18.04 45.12
CA LYS A 871 -11.30 17.42 46.28
C LYS A 871 -12.67 18.04 46.57
N GLU A 872 -12.83 19.35 46.34
CA GLU A 872 -14.08 20.06 46.54
C GLU A 872 -15.09 19.59 45.47
N PHE A 873 -14.67 19.50 44.19
CA PHE A 873 -15.47 18.92 43.11
C PHE A 873 -15.92 17.50 43.44
N LEU A 874 -15.01 16.62 43.88
CA LEU A 874 -15.32 15.25 44.20
C LEU A 874 -16.25 15.14 45.40
N SER A 875 -16.13 16.03 46.41
CA SER A 875 -17.03 16.08 47.55
C SER A 875 -18.43 16.44 47.14
N ILE A 876 -18.57 17.52 46.34
CA ILE A 876 -19.89 17.96 45.80
C ILE A 876 -20.52 16.88 44.94
N ALA A 877 -19.73 16.28 44.01
CA ALA A 877 -20.19 15.21 43.14
C ALA A 877 -20.65 13.97 43.92
N ASN A 878 -19.94 13.61 45.00
CA ASN A 878 -20.36 12.54 45.92
C ASN A 878 -21.60 12.87 46.75
N GLU A 879 -21.77 14.12 47.16
CA GLU A 879 -23.00 14.56 47.83
C GLU A 879 -24.20 14.51 46.90
N ILE A 880 -24.03 14.93 45.63
CA ILE A 880 -25.07 14.84 44.61
C ILE A 880 -25.36 13.38 44.32
N ARG A 881 -24.35 12.54 44.18
CA ARG A 881 -24.49 11.08 43.97
C ARG A 881 -25.26 10.44 45.15
N LYS A 882 -24.92 10.80 46.39
CA LYS A 882 -25.67 10.35 47.59
C LYS A 882 -27.15 10.72 47.54
N LYS A 883 -27.45 11.94 47.08
CA LYS A 883 -28.83 12.39 46.89
C LYS A 883 -29.56 11.62 45.80
N LEU A 884 -28.80 11.05 44.85
CA LEU A 884 -29.29 10.29 43.71
C LEU A 884 -29.24 8.76 43.97
N THR A 885 -28.31 8.29 44.86
CA THR A 885 -28.09 6.88 45.21
C THR A 885 -27.45 6.80 46.60
N ASP A 886 -27.77 5.86 47.50
CA ASP A 886 -27.30 5.81 48.90
C ASP A 886 -26.04 4.93 49.11
N ASP A 887 -24.76 5.29 48.81
CA ASP A 887 -23.54 4.61 49.35
C ASP A 887 -22.12 5.19 48.96
N TYR A 888 -21.04 4.77 49.68
CA TYR A 888 -19.61 5.33 49.75
C TYR A 888 -18.43 4.37 49.65
N SER A 889 -17.14 4.75 49.32
CA SER A 889 -15.83 5.30 49.86
C SER A 889 -14.51 4.83 49.13
N SER A 890 -13.23 5.13 49.42
CA SER A 890 -12.02 5.96 49.14
C SER A 890 -10.58 5.30 49.27
N ILE A 891 -9.44 5.59 48.82
CA ILE A 891 -8.18 6.23 48.25
C ILE A 891 -6.72 5.77 48.74
N GLU A 892 -5.54 5.61 48.09
CA GLU A 892 -4.26 6.13 47.48
C GLU A 892 -2.94 5.28 47.58
N ARG A 893 -1.72 5.34 46.97
CA ARG A 893 -0.65 5.95 46.11
C ARG A 893 0.68 5.14 45.84
N LEU A 894 1.66 5.46 45.01
CA LEU A 894 2.78 5.50 44.02
C LEU A 894 4.29 5.19 44.45
N THR A 895 5.45 4.92 43.69
CA THR A 895 6.24 4.99 42.44
C THR A 895 7.74 4.62 42.48
N GLN A 896 8.54 4.24 41.34
CA GLN A 896 9.87 4.54 40.69
C GLN A 896 10.94 3.44 40.35
N ARG A 897 12.03 3.62 39.47
CA ARG A 897 12.60 2.74 38.42
C ARG A 897 14.13 2.59 38.21
N LYS A 898 14.64 1.50 37.46
CA LYS A 898 15.95 1.18 36.85
C LYS A 898 15.95 -0.07 35.89
N THR A 899 16.97 -0.36 34.98
CA THR A 899 16.94 -1.37 33.89
C THR A 899 17.54 -2.76 34.14
N SER A 900 17.18 -3.78 33.26
CA SER A 900 17.49 -5.19 33.37
C SER A 900 18.41 -5.76 32.27
N LYS A 901 19.15 -6.85 32.56
CA LYS A 901 20.05 -7.59 31.65
C LYS A 901 19.33 -8.48 30.62
N TYR A 902 18.05 -8.80 30.78
CA TYR A 902 17.28 -9.68 29.92
C TYR A 902 16.49 -8.92 28.83
N ASN A 903 16.25 -7.62 29.10
CA ASN A 903 15.57 -6.74 28.14
C ASN A 903 15.98 -5.29 28.43
N ASN A 904 16.57 -4.62 27.43
CA ASN A 904 17.11 -3.25 27.56
C ASN A 904 16.06 -2.18 27.85
N SER A 905 14.79 -2.49 27.67
CA SER A 905 13.67 -1.61 28.01
C SER A 905 13.20 -1.76 29.46
N VAL A 906 13.80 -2.68 30.28
CA VAL A 906 13.50 -2.85 31.69
C VAL A 906 14.60 -2.23 32.54
N PHE A 907 14.26 -1.17 33.26
CA PHE A 907 15.17 -0.45 34.12
C PHE A 907 15.27 -1.17 35.51
N ALA A 908 16.46 -1.65 35.85
CA ALA A 908 16.71 -2.42 37.07
C ALA A 908 17.43 -1.57 38.15
N SER A 909 16.86 -0.40 38.50
CA SER A 909 17.50 0.52 39.47
C SER A 909 17.04 0.31 40.90
N THR A 910 15.77 0.02 41.10
CA THR A 910 15.17 -0.14 42.41
C THR A 910 14.25 -1.35 42.44
N CYS A 911 14.19 -2.02 43.54
CA CYS A 911 13.21 -3.08 43.80
C CYS A 911 11.79 -2.53 43.71
N VAL A 912 10.95 -3.14 42.87
CA VAL A 912 9.57 -2.67 42.62
C VAL A 912 8.70 -2.82 43.90
N ILE A 913 9.09 -3.65 44.84
CA ILE A 913 8.33 -3.90 46.07
C ILE A 913 8.70 -2.92 47.20
N CYS A 914 9.98 -2.66 47.46
CA CYS A 914 10.44 -1.87 48.61
C CYS A 914 11.24 -0.61 48.28
N GLY A 915 11.48 -0.30 47.00
CA GLY A 915 12.26 0.88 46.59
C GLY A 915 13.77 0.82 46.87
N LYS A 916 14.33 -0.21 47.57
CA LYS A 916 15.77 -0.41 47.72
C LYS A 916 16.46 -0.69 46.39
N ALA A 917 17.79 -0.59 46.32
CA ALA A 917 18.54 -0.94 45.13
C ALA A 917 18.20 -2.35 44.63
N CYS A 918 18.05 -2.50 43.31
CA CYS A 918 17.77 -3.79 42.67
C CYS A 918 19.06 -4.57 42.51
N ASP A 919 19.04 -5.85 42.88
CA ASP A 919 20.15 -6.78 42.72
C ASP A 919 19.98 -7.72 41.54
N ASP A 920 18.75 -8.13 41.26
CA ASP A 920 18.45 -9.06 40.13
C ASP A 920 17.06 -8.84 39.56
N VAL A 921 16.83 -9.43 38.39
CA VAL A 921 15.56 -9.33 37.67
C VAL A 921 14.92 -10.70 37.58
N HIS A 922 13.77 -10.85 38.22
CA HIS A 922 13.00 -12.07 38.29
C HIS A 922 12.03 -12.23 37.10
N HIS A 923 11.91 -13.45 36.55
CA HIS A 923 10.91 -13.82 35.59
C HIS A 923 9.60 -14.22 36.26
N ILE A 924 8.51 -13.47 36.07
CA ILE A 924 7.19 -13.79 36.66
C ILE A 924 6.72 -15.17 36.21
N LYS A 925 6.80 -15.44 34.92
CA LYS A 925 6.65 -16.78 34.34
C LYS A 925 8.03 -17.32 34.01
N GLU A 926 8.40 -18.45 34.64
CA GLU A 926 9.73 -19.04 34.55
C GLU A 926 10.16 -19.31 33.12
N GLN A 927 11.33 -18.85 32.73
CA GLN A 927 11.89 -19.03 31.39
C GLN A 927 11.98 -20.52 30.97
N ALA A 928 12.16 -21.41 31.94
CA ALA A 928 12.21 -22.87 31.74
C ALA A 928 10.89 -23.45 31.17
N ARG A 929 9.79 -22.72 31.25
CA ARG A 929 8.49 -23.13 30.70
C ARG A 929 8.26 -22.63 29.27
N ALA A 930 9.23 -21.96 28.64
CA ALA A 930 9.11 -21.49 27.27
C ALA A 930 9.21 -22.67 26.27
N ASN A 931 8.45 -22.57 25.18
CA ASN A 931 8.54 -23.48 24.05
C ASN A 931 9.86 -23.24 23.26
N LYS A 932 10.08 -24.01 22.19
CA LYS A 932 11.29 -23.90 21.33
C LYS A 932 11.47 -22.52 20.70
N ASP A 933 10.38 -21.78 20.53
CA ASP A 933 10.36 -20.45 19.91
C ASP A 933 10.46 -19.31 20.97
N GLY A 934 10.65 -19.67 22.26
CA GLY A 934 10.84 -18.72 23.36
C GLY A 934 9.54 -18.15 23.96
N PHE A 935 8.36 -18.75 23.69
CA PHE A 935 7.09 -18.30 24.22
C PHE A 935 6.58 -19.15 25.39
N ILE A 936 5.97 -18.47 26.36
CA ILE A 936 5.22 -19.07 27.49
C ILE A 936 3.76 -18.71 27.28
N GLY A 937 2.96 -19.63 26.70
CA GLY A 937 1.63 -19.30 26.18
C GLY A 937 1.76 -18.38 24.97
N HIS A 938 1.22 -17.15 25.05
CA HIS A 938 1.29 -16.12 23.98
C HIS A 938 2.38 -15.07 24.25
N VAL A 939 3.09 -15.12 25.38
CA VAL A 939 4.04 -14.09 25.82
C VAL A 939 5.47 -14.59 25.60
N ASN A 940 6.33 -13.75 24.99
CA ASN A 940 7.77 -14.05 24.93
C ASN A 940 8.35 -14.06 26.34
N ALA A 941 9.16 -15.09 26.69
CA ALA A 941 9.72 -15.26 28.02
C ALA A 941 10.50 -14.03 28.53
N ASN A 942 11.17 -13.30 27.60
CA ASN A 942 11.94 -12.09 27.92
C ASN A 942 11.17 -10.79 27.67
N HIS A 943 9.85 -10.85 27.54
CA HIS A 943 9.02 -9.65 27.43
C HIS A 943 9.17 -8.77 28.68
N LYS A 944 9.27 -7.44 28.51
CA LYS A 944 9.58 -6.49 29.60
C LYS A 944 8.66 -6.60 30.82
N TYR A 945 7.40 -6.97 30.62
CA TYR A 945 6.42 -7.17 31.69
C TYR A 945 6.36 -8.61 32.24
N ASN A 946 7.21 -9.49 31.76
CA ASN A 946 7.51 -10.76 32.39
C ASN A 946 8.74 -10.66 33.31
N LEU A 947 9.37 -9.51 33.42
CA LEU A 947 10.60 -9.23 34.12
C LEU A 947 10.35 -8.23 35.28
N VAL A 948 10.73 -8.58 36.50
CA VAL A 948 10.52 -7.74 37.69
C VAL A 948 11.84 -7.49 38.39
N PRO A 949 12.29 -6.24 38.50
CA PRO A 949 13.49 -5.89 39.30
C PRO A 949 13.23 -6.07 40.79
N LEU A 950 14.04 -6.88 41.46
CA LEU A 950 13.95 -7.17 42.91
C LEU A 950 15.29 -7.01 43.61
N CYS A 951 15.27 -6.61 44.92
CA CYS A 951 16.42 -6.73 45.77
C CYS A 951 16.61 -8.20 46.26
N LYS A 952 17.77 -8.55 46.75
CA LYS A 952 18.07 -9.92 47.20
C LYS A 952 17.05 -10.50 48.19
N GLU A 953 16.57 -9.66 49.10
CA GLU A 953 15.58 -10.05 50.09
C GLU A 953 14.26 -10.47 49.43
N HIS A 954 13.66 -9.59 48.56
CA HIS A 954 12.40 -9.88 47.90
C HIS A 954 12.56 -10.95 46.81
N HIS A 955 13.70 -11.03 46.15
CA HIS A 955 13.97 -12.10 45.18
C HIS A 955 13.98 -13.49 45.89
N LYS A 956 14.59 -13.56 47.08
CA LYS A 956 14.57 -14.77 47.91
C LYS A 956 13.13 -15.07 48.40
N MET A 957 12.39 -14.08 48.86
CA MET A 957 11.00 -14.26 49.35
C MET A 957 10.06 -14.77 48.21
N VAL A 958 10.30 -14.42 46.98
CA VAL A 958 9.55 -14.97 45.85
C VAL A 958 9.92 -16.44 45.63
N HIS A 959 11.21 -16.80 45.69
CA HIS A 959 11.65 -18.20 45.56
C HIS A 959 11.21 -19.08 46.74
N ASP A 960 11.14 -18.51 47.95
CA ASP A 960 10.70 -19.22 49.16
C ASP A 960 9.15 -19.29 49.24
N GLY A 961 8.44 -18.71 48.25
CA GLY A 961 6.97 -18.72 48.19
C GLY A 961 6.26 -17.79 49.18
N THR A 962 7.02 -16.93 49.89
CA THR A 962 6.44 -15.92 50.81
C THR A 962 5.82 -14.75 50.06
N ILE A 963 6.29 -14.46 48.87
CA ILE A 963 5.70 -13.48 47.94
C ILE A 963 5.33 -14.23 46.66
N ASN A 964 4.07 -14.05 46.25
CA ASN A 964 3.61 -14.53 44.96
C ASN A 964 3.36 -13.34 44.01
N ILE A 965 4.10 -13.26 42.90
CA ILE A 965 3.96 -12.20 41.90
C ILE A 965 3.01 -12.68 40.82
N ASN A 966 1.87 -12.01 40.71
CA ASN A 966 0.80 -12.38 39.74
C ASN A 966 1.00 -11.73 38.38
N GLY A 967 1.80 -10.66 38.26
CA GLY A 967 2.04 -9.96 37.02
C GLY A 967 1.86 -8.45 37.11
N PHE A 968 1.93 -7.77 35.96
CA PHE A 968 1.57 -6.35 35.87
C PHE A 968 0.10 -6.22 35.55
N ILE A 969 -0.58 -5.33 36.24
CA ILE A 969 -2.01 -5.03 36.02
C ILE A 969 -2.19 -3.56 35.64
N SER A 970 -3.20 -3.30 34.81
CA SER A 970 -3.56 -1.96 34.40
C SER A 970 -4.42 -1.30 35.48
N THR A 971 -4.01 -0.13 35.91
CA THR A 971 -4.75 0.68 36.89
C THR A 971 -5.04 2.06 36.32
N SER A 972 -5.86 2.84 36.95
CA SER A 972 -6.11 4.25 36.59
C SER A 972 -4.82 5.11 36.68
N LYS A 973 -3.78 4.65 37.34
CA LYS A 973 -2.47 5.32 37.50
C LYS A 973 -1.39 4.73 36.57
N GLY A 974 -1.76 3.80 35.69
CA GLY A 974 -0.87 3.11 34.78
C GLY A 974 -0.67 1.62 35.11
N LEU A 975 0.37 1.03 34.54
CA LEU A 975 0.71 -0.37 34.76
C LEU A 975 1.51 -0.54 36.06
N GLU A 976 1.07 -1.45 36.95
CA GLU A 976 1.67 -1.69 38.25
C GLU A 976 1.83 -3.19 38.53
N LEU A 977 2.83 -3.52 39.35
CA LEU A 977 3.08 -4.90 39.79
C LEU A 977 2.06 -5.36 40.82
N HIS A 978 1.35 -6.46 40.51
CA HIS A 978 0.44 -7.12 41.44
C HIS A 978 1.11 -8.33 42.08
N TYR A 979 1.25 -8.28 43.36
CA TYR A 979 1.81 -9.37 44.19
C TYR A 979 1.02 -9.56 45.50
N THR A 980 1.09 -10.74 46.08
CA THR A 980 0.45 -11.08 47.32
C THR A 980 1.48 -11.64 48.31
N MET A 981 1.45 -11.18 49.56
CA MET A 981 2.20 -11.78 50.66
C MET A 981 1.44 -13.02 51.13
N VAL A 982 2.16 -14.13 51.27
CA VAL A 982 1.61 -15.37 51.86
C VAL A 982 2.03 -15.42 53.30
N GLU A 983 1.09 -15.20 54.21
CA GLU A 983 1.34 -15.48 55.65
C GLU A 983 1.56 -16.98 55.84
N LYS A 984 2.70 -17.36 56.48
CA LYS A 984 3.03 -18.76 56.82
C LYS A 984 2.32 -19.19 58.04
#